data_c27e21b9cabe5142f2e9337c365dd02f
#
_entry.id   c27e21b9cabe5142f2e9337c365dd02f
#
_cell.length_a   1.000
_cell.length_b   1.000
_cell.length_c   1.000
_cell.angle_alpha   90.00
_cell.angle_beta   90.00
_cell.angle_gamma   90.00
#
_symmetry.space_group_name_H-M   'P 1'
#
loop_
_entity.id
_entity.type
_entity.pdbx_description
1 polymer ?
#
loop_
_entity_poly.entity_id
_entity_poly.type
_entity_poly.pdbx_seq_one_letter_code
_entity_poly.pdbx_strand_id
1 'polypeptide(L)'
;MGKGKKGGKRMSKKQLSERLQDFFASQPGKTLSFKEIFRALKLDTHPLKMLAIDIMEEMTWDDFLTRVTESSYKLNTKGQVQEGTFIRKSNGKNSFLPDDGGTPIFVSERNSMWATNGDRVKVSFMARRKKHIKEAQVIEILQRSKDQFVGRLRVDRNMAYLITPENTFVHDIIIPKRKLKGGKDNDKAIVKIMQWPDAEHKNLIGEVVDVLGQTGDNDVEMNTILAQYGLPYVYPKAVEEAAERISGEITKQDEAEREDFREVFTCTIDPRDAKDFDDALSIKQLDNGQWQVGVHIADVSHYVTEGSIIDKEAVKRATSVYLVDRTIPMLPERLCNYICSLRPDEDKLAYSVIFNLDDEANVKDYRIVHTIIRSNRRYAYEEVQEILEANGVIDGTGEPAPKAPKGGYKGENADKLVTLDRLAKLLRAKRFKAGAVKFDREELHFDIDEHGKPIRCYFKRSRDANKLIEEFMLLANRTVAESIGKIKKGRKAKTLPYRIHDNPDPQKMETLRQFIVKFGYKVKTDGTKGAMARSLNKLMDDCDGRPESKMIQSVALRAMMKAKYSVHNIGHFGLAFDYYTHFTSPIRRYPDTMVHRLLTRYANGGRSANEKHYEELCEHCSEMELVAQNAERDSIKYKMVEFMAEKLGETYDAHISGITSYGIYAEIDENHCEGMIPMRDLGDDYYDFDERNFCLIGRRHHHKYQLGDAIRIQVAKANLEKKQLDFTVAE
;
A
#
# COMPACT_ATOMS: atom_id res chain seq x y z
N MET A 1 1.93 20.08 -75.71
CA MET A 1 0.94 19.18 -75.06
C MET A 1 1.66 18.02 -74.40
N GLY A 2 1.88 18.10 -73.17
CA GLY A 2 2.50 17.05 -72.36
C GLY A 2 1.56 16.63 -71.22
N LYS A 3 0.98 15.43 -71.32
CA LYS A 3 0.09 14.86 -70.31
C LYS A 3 0.91 14.44 -69.09
N GLY A 4 0.75 15.14 -67.94
CA GLY A 4 1.30 14.76 -66.68
C GLY A 4 0.69 13.45 -66.16
N LYS A 5 1.52 12.43 -65.98
CA LYS A 5 1.17 11.20 -65.26
C LYS A 5 0.91 11.53 -63.80
N LYS A 6 -0.33 11.37 -63.31
CA LYS A 6 -0.67 11.34 -61.88
C LYS A 6 0.04 10.15 -61.25
N GLY A 7 1.10 10.41 -60.48
CA GLY A 7 1.76 9.42 -59.64
C GLY A 7 0.83 8.97 -58.54
N GLY A 8 0.31 7.75 -58.61
CA GLY A 8 -0.45 7.12 -57.52
C GLY A 8 0.41 6.99 -56.29
N LYS A 9 -0.04 7.48 -55.16
CA LYS A 9 0.61 7.31 -53.85
C LYS A 9 0.90 5.82 -53.60
N ARG A 10 2.18 5.44 -53.58
CA ARG A 10 2.63 4.07 -53.26
C ARG A 10 2.16 3.74 -51.84
N MET A 11 1.29 2.74 -51.72
CA MET A 11 0.83 2.25 -50.41
C MET A 11 2.02 1.68 -49.63
N SER A 12 2.25 2.17 -48.40
CA SER A 12 3.34 1.67 -47.54
C SER A 12 3.00 0.31 -46.95
N LYS A 13 4.02 -0.50 -46.58
CA LYS A 13 3.85 -1.78 -45.85
C LYS A 13 2.96 -1.60 -44.63
N LYS A 14 3.14 -0.49 -43.87
CA LYS A 14 2.36 -0.16 -42.69
C LYS A 14 0.86 0.05 -43.01
N GLN A 15 0.55 0.83 -44.03
CA GLN A 15 -0.85 1.09 -44.46
C GLN A 15 -1.53 -0.19 -44.95
N LEU A 16 -0.81 -1.06 -45.65
CA LEU A 16 -1.35 -2.32 -46.13
C LEU A 16 -1.58 -3.30 -44.95
N SER A 17 -0.67 -3.36 -44.01
CA SER A 17 -0.83 -4.18 -42.79
C SER A 17 -2.07 -3.76 -41.98
N GLU A 18 -2.27 -2.45 -41.77
CA GLU A 18 -3.46 -1.93 -41.07
C GLU A 18 -4.77 -2.33 -41.81
N ARG A 19 -4.80 -2.18 -43.10
CA ARG A 19 -5.98 -2.55 -43.91
C ARG A 19 -6.26 -4.06 -43.92
N LEU A 20 -5.23 -4.91 -43.90
CA LEU A 20 -5.37 -6.35 -43.78
C LEU A 20 -5.92 -6.73 -42.40
N GLN A 21 -5.42 -6.12 -41.34
CA GLN A 21 -5.92 -6.35 -39.97
C GLN A 21 -7.40 -6.00 -39.84
N ASP A 22 -7.78 -4.79 -40.26
CA ASP A 22 -9.17 -4.33 -40.20
C ASP A 22 -10.10 -5.23 -41.05
N PHE A 23 -9.63 -5.68 -42.21
CA PHE A 23 -10.40 -6.56 -43.07
C PHE A 23 -10.66 -7.93 -42.46
N PHE A 24 -9.63 -8.58 -41.88
CA PHE A 24 -9.80 -9.86 -41.18
C PHE A 24 -10.62 -9.71 -39.90
N ALA A 25 -10.43 -8.63 -39.14
CA ALA A 25 -11.19 -8.32 -37.93
C ALA A 25 -12.69 -8.11 -38.23
N SER A 26 -13.03 -7.55 -39.39
CA SER A 26 -14.42 -7.37 -39.82
C SER A 26 -15.13 -8.66 -40.22
N GLN A 27 -14.41 -9.78 -40.38
CA GLN A 27 -14.95 -11.08 -40.83
C GLN A 27 -14.50 -12.24 -39.94
N PRO A 28 -14.80 -12.22 -38.64
CA PRO A 28 -14.36 -13.24 -37.71
C PRO A 28 -14.96 -14.61 -38.09
N GLY A 29 -14.13 -15.64 -38.04
CA GLY A 29 -14.55 -17.02 -38.35
C GLY A 29 -14.59 -17.42 -39.80
N LYS A 30 -14.46 -16.49 -40.76
CA LYS A 30 -14.49 -16.79 -42.18
C LYS A 30 -13.09 -17.12 -42.72
N THR A 31 -12.97 -18.19 -43.48
CA THR A 31 -11.77 -18.49 -44.25
C THR A 31 -11.79 -17.68 -45.55
N LEU A 32 -10.75 -16.87 -45.79
CA LEU A 32 -10.63 -15.94 -46.92
C LEU A 32 -9.48 -16.38 -47.84
N SER A 33 -9.76 -16.51 -49.12
CA SER A 33 -8.77 -16.83 -50.14
C SER A 33 -8.01 -15.59 -50.63
N PHE A 34 -6.84 -15.75 -51.20
CA PHE A 34 -6.09 -14.65 -51.82
C PHE A 34 -6.94 -13.83 -52.81
N LYS A 35 -7.80 -14.51 -53.60
CA LYS A 35 -8.68 -13.81 -54.56
C LYS A 35 -9.67 -12.87 -53.85
N GLU A 36 -10.28 -13.31 -52.80
CA GLU A 36 -11.22 -12.50 -52.01
C GLU A 36 -10.53 -11.33 -51.32
N ILE A 37 -9.36 -11.56 -50.70
CA ILE A 37 -8.58 -10.54 -50.02
C ILE A 37 -8.11 -9.46 -51.01
N PHE A 38 -7.51 -9.87 -52.13
CA PHE A 38 -7.00 -8.94 -53.12
C PHE A 38 -8.11 -8.10 -53.76
N ARG A 39 -9.28 -8.72 -54.01
CA ARG A 39 -10.46 -8.02 -54.55
C ARG A 39 -11.02 -7.02 -53.56
N ALA A 40 -11.18 -7.42 -52.30
CA ALA A 40 -11.73 -6.57 -51.22
C ALA A 40 -10.84 -5.35 -50.98
N LEU A 41 -9.53 -5.55 -50.94
CA LEU A 41 -8.55 -4.49 -50.64
C LEU A 41 -8.09 -3.75 -51.91
N LYS A 42 -8.61 -4.10 -53.09
CA LYS A 42 -8.25 -3.51 -54.41
C LYS A 42 -6.75 -3.53 -54.65
N LEU A 43 -6.12 -4.71 -54.48
CA LEU A 43 -4.69 -4.90 -54.70
C LEU A 43 -4.47 -5.34 -56.15
N ASP A 44 -4.36 -4.37 -57.06
CA ASP A 44 -4.38 -4.63 -58.51
C ASP A 44 -2.98 -4.94 -59.07
N THR A 45 -1.92 -4.59 -58.41
CA THR A 45 -0.55 -4.78 -58.91
C THR A 45 0.15 -5.98 -58.27
N HIS A 46 0.98 -6.69 -59.05
CA HIS A 46 1.75 -7.85 -58.58
C HIS A 46 2.61 -7.56 -57.34
N PRO A 47 3.35 -6.43 -57.23
CA PRO A 47 4.13 -6.10 -56.05
C PRO A 47 3.28 -5.92 -54.77
N LEU A 48 2.07 -5.34 -54.89
CA LEU A 48 1.18 -5.18 -53.72
C LEU A 48 0.58 -6.52 -53.28
N LYS A 49 0.32 -7.43 -54.18
CA LYS A 49 -0.16 -8.79 -53.89
C LYS A 49 0.92 -9.58 -53.15
N MET A 50 2.18 -9.54 -53.64
CA MET A 50 3.29 -10.19 -52.94
C MET A 50 3.54 -9.61 -51.56
N LEU A 51 3.54 -8.28 -51.45
CA LEU A 51 3.68 -7.62 -50.14
C LEU A 51 2.55 -8.00 -49.16
N ALA A 52 1.31 -8.17 -49.65
CA ALA A 52 0.19 -8.62 -48.83
C ALA A 52 0.37 -10.07 -48.37
N ILE A 53 0.90 -10.96 -49.19
CA ILE A 53 1.22 -12.34 -48.85
C ILE A 53 2.29 -12.34 -47.74
N ASP A 54 3.40 -11.61 -47.93
CA ASP A 54 4.47 -11.51 -46.91
C ASP A 54 3.94 -11.00 -45.58
N ILE A 55 3.05 -9.99 -45.62
CA ILE A 55 2.43 -9.48 -44.37
C ILE A 55 1.51 -10.52 -43.73
N MET A 56 0.73 -11.27 -44.50
CA MET A 56 -0.15 -12.32 -43.96
C MET A 56 0.65 -13.50 -43.39
N GLU A 57 1.80 -13.83 -43.97
CA GLU A 57 2.72 -14.81 -43.39
C GLU A 57 3.33 -14.32 -42.09
N GLU A 58 3.77 -13.03 -42.00
CA GLU A 58 4.20 -12.41 -40.74
C GLU A 58 3.08 -12.45 -39.70
N MET A 59 1.83 -12.17 -40.10
CA MET A 59 0.66 -12.25 -39.21
C MET A 59 0.34 -13.68 -38.74
N THR A 60 0.75 -14.70 -39.49
CA THR A 60 0.59 -16.09 -39.11
C THR A 60 1.64 -16.49 -38.06
N TRP A 61 2.87 -16.00 -38.20
CA TRP A 61 3.91 -16.18 -37.18
C TRP A 61 3.61 -15.43 -35.88
N ASP A 62 2.84 -14.36 -35.97
CA ASP A 62 2.37 -13.58 -34.83
C ASP A 62 1.04 -14.11 -34.24
N ASP A 63 0.58 -15.31 -34.64
CA ASP A 63 -0.69 -15.93 -34.20
C ASP A 63 -1.95 -15.10 -34.51
N PHE A 64 -1.87 -14.07 -35.37
CA PHE A 64 -3.01 -13.26 -35.76
C PHE A 64 -3.87 -13.96 -36.83
N LEU A 65 -3.24 -14.65 -37.73
CA LEU A 65 -3.90 -15.46 -38.75
C LEU A 65 -3.54 -16.93 -38.60
N THR A 66 -4.48 -17.81 -38.93
CA THR A 66 -4.21 -19.23 -39.11
C THR A 66 -4.24 -19.50 -40.62
N ARG A 67 -3.17 -20.06 -41.18
CA ARG A 67 -3.15 -20.53 -42.56
C ARG A 67 -3.97 -21.81 -42.66
N VAL A 68 -5.05 -21.76 -43.46
CA VAL A 68 -5.96 -22.91 -43.61
C VAL A 68 -5.55 -23.77 -44.80
N THR A 69 -5.15 -23.13 -45.93
CA THR A 69 -4.55 -23.76 -47.11
C THR A 69 -3.40 -22.90 -47.63
N GLU A 70 -2.67 -23.36 -48.67
CA GLU A 70 -1.58 -22.57 -49.27
C GLU A 70 -2.01 -21.17 -49.72
N SER A 71 -3.30 -20.98 -50.05
CA SER A 71 -3.84 -19.73 -50.58
C SER A 71 -4.99 -19.12 -49.77
N SER A 72 -5.22 -19.60 -48.53
CA SER A 72 -6.29 -19.07 -47.69
C SER A 72 -5.90 -18.93 -46.23
N TYR A 73 -6.41 -17.89 -45.63
CA TYR A 73 -6.16 -17.52 -44.21
C TYR A 73 -7.49 -17.29 -43.50
N LYS A 74 -7.46 -17.51 -42.20
CA LYS A 74 -8.57 -17.25 -41.30
C LYS A 74 -8.02 -16.48 -40.12
N LEU A 75 -8.83 -15.56 -39.57
CA LEU A 75 -8.51 -14.91 -38.32
C LEU A 75 -8.36 -15.98 -37.23
N ASN A 76 -7.24 -15.99 -36.54
CA ASN A 76 -7.04 -16.90 -35.39
C ASN A 76 -7.84 -16.39 -34.21
N THR A 77 -8.97 -17.01 -33.92
CA THR A 77 -9.82 -16.67 -32.76
C THR A 77 -9.49 -17.45 -31.49
N LYS A 78 -8.63 -18.47 -31.60
CA LYS A 78 -8.15 -19.23 -30.46
C LYS A 78 -6.90 -18.55 -29.88
N GLY A 79 -6.98 -18.00 -28.67
CA GLY A 79 -5.87 -17.32 -27.98
C GLY A 79 -5.74 -15.81 -28.24
N GLN A 80 -6.58 -15.21 -29.08
CA GLN A 80 -6.53 -13.76 -29.40
C GLN A 80 -7.29 -12.87 -28.41
N VAL A 81 -8.14 -13.45 -27.58
CA VAL A 81 -8.95 -12.72 -26.63
C VAL A 81 -8.60 -13.20 -25.25
N GLN A 82 -8.21 -12.28 -24.38
CA GLN A 82 -7.96 -12.56 -22.96
C GLN A 82 -8.72 -11.58 -22.09
N GLU A 83 -9.08 -12.04 -20.90
CA GLU A 83 -9.66 -11.21 -19.83
C GLU A 83 -8.59 -10.89 -18.79
N GLY A 84 -8.74 -9.74 -18.15
CA GLY A 84 -7.80 -9.27 -17.15
C GLY A 84 -8.04 -7.84 -16.73
N THR A 85 -7.08 -7.27 -16.04
CA THR A 85 -7.17 -5.93 -15.44
C THR A 85 -6.42 -4.90 -16.29
N PHE A 86 -7.06 -3.76 -16.54
CA PHE A 86 -6.46 -2.61 -17.21
C PHE A 86 -5.70 -1.74 -16.20
N ILE A 87 -4.43 -1.45 -16.50
CA ILE A 87 -3.56 -0.60 -15.68
C ILE A 87 -3.29 0.68 -16.46
N ARG A 88 -3.82 1.80 -15.98
CA ARG A 88 -3.61 3.10 -16.58
C ARG A 88 -2.32 3.75 -16.05
N LYS A 89 -1.55 4.36 -16.96
CA LYS A 89 -0.33 5.09 -16.63
C LYS A 89 -0.42 6.54 -17.12
N SER A 90 0.13 7.47 -16.34
CA SER A 90 0.12 8.92 -16.63
C SER A 90 0.77 9.29 -17.97
N ASN A 91 1.71 8.47 -18.45
CA ASN A 91 2.40 8.68 -19.74
C ASN A 91 1.67 8.07 -20.96
N GLY A 92 0.41 7.61 -20.79
CA GLY A 92 -0.39 6.97 -21.85
C GLY A 92 0.12 5.59 -22.32
N LYS A 93 1.20 5.08 -21.72
CA LYS A 93 1.70 3.71 -21.97
C LYS A 93 1.00 2.73 -21.02
N ASN A 94 -0.30 2.56 -21.21
CA ASN A 94 -1.12 1.68 -20.38
C ASN A 94 -0.72 0.21 -20.54
N SER A 95 -1.16 -0.62 -19.61
CA SER A 95 -0.87 -2.05 -19.60
C SER A 95 -2.14 -2.85 -19.34
N PHE A 96 -2.19 -4.05 -19.88
CA PHE A 96 -3.18 -5.08 -19.58
C PHE A 96 -2.49 -6.18 -18.80
N LEU A 97 -3.02 -6.55 -17.65
CA LEU A 97 -2.54 -7.66 -16.81
C LEU A 97 -3.50 -8.83 -16.96
N PRO A 98 -3.10 -9.95 -17.59
CA PRO A 98 -3.95 -11.11 -17.77
C PRO A 98 -4.29 -11.80 -16.43
N ASP A 99 -5.50 -12.34 -16.31
CA ASP A 99 -5.95 -13.08 -15.11
C ASP A 99 -5.15 -14.39 -14.88
N ASP A 100 -4.50 -14.92 -15.92
CA ASP A 100 -3.66 -16.13 -15.85
C ASP A 100 -2.25 -15.89 -15.26
N GLY A 101 -1.96 -14.66 -14.80
CA GLY A 101 -0.68 -14.29 -14.20
C GLY A 101 0.45 -14.03 -15.22
N GLY A 102 0.10 -13.81 -16.50
CA GLY A 102 1.05 -13.46 -17.55
C GLY A 102 1.72 -12.09 -17.34
N THR A 103 2.78 -11.82 -18.14
CA THR A 103 3.46 -10.52 -18.10
C THR A 103 2.53 -9.39 -18.60
N PRO A 104 2.60 -8.18 -18.01
CA PRO A 104 1.80 -7.04 -18.47
C PRO A 104 2.03 -6.73 -19.95
N ILE A 105 0.95 -6.54 -20.70
CA ILE A 105 0.96 -6.30 -22.13
C ILE A 105 0.60 -4.85 -22.41
N PHE A 106 1.35 -4.21 -23.29
CA PHE A 106 1.17 -2.80 -23.62
C PHE A 106 -0.18 -2.54 -24.31
N VAL A 107 -0.87 -1.46 -23.90
CA VAL A 107 -2.09 -0.93 -24.50
C VAL A 107 -1.89 0.56 -24.74
N SER A 108 -1.93 1.00 -26.01
CA SER A 108 -1.86 2.43 -26.31
C SER A 108 -3.17 3.14 -25.95
N GLU A 109 -3.11 4.45 -25.68
CA GLU A 109 -4.28 5.24 -25.28
C GLU A 109 -5.45 5.09 -26.27
N ARG A 110 -5.19 5.16 -27.56
CA ARG A 110 -6.21 5.00 -28.62
C ARG A 110 -6.89 3.63 -28.61
N ASN A 111 -6.24 2.61 -28.04
CA ASN A 111 -6.71 1.23 -27.94
C ASN A 111 -7.30 0.90 -26.57
N SER A 112 -7.45 1.89 -25.68
CA SER A 112 -7.90 1.71 -24.30
C SER A 112 -9.43 1.64 -24.14
N MET A 113 -10.20 2.05 -25.15
CA MET A 113 -11.68 2.09 -25.12
C MET A 113 -12.23 2.80 -23.84
N TRP A 114 -11.56 3.89 -23.41
CA TRP A 114 -11.91 4.62 -22.18
C TRP A 114 -11.85 3.77 -20.89
N ALA A 115 -11.04 2.73 -20.90
CA ALA A 115 -10.77 1.96 -19.69
C ALA A 115 -10.05 2.84 -18.65
N THR A 116 -10.46 2.70 -17.40
CA THR A 116 -9.84 3.34 -16.24
C THR A 116 -8.97 2.35 -15.48
N ASN A 117 -8.14 2.86 -14.60
CA ASN A 117 -7.26 2.00 -13.81
C ASN A 117 -8.07 1.02 -12.95
N GLY A 118 -7.76 -0.27 -13.06
CA GLY A 118 -8.45 -1.33 -12.32
C GLY A 118 -9.70 -1.88 -13.04
N ASP A 119 -10.10 -1.34 -14.19
CA ASP A 119 -11.23 -1.91 -14.95
C ASP A 119 -10.92 -3.35 -15.38
N ARG A 120 -11.90 -4.24 -15.24
CA ARG A 120 -11.82 -5.56 -15.82
C ARG A 120 -12.21 -5.48 -17.31
N VAL A 121 -11.31 -5.90 -18.15
CA VAL A 121 -11.44 -5.72 -19.60
C VAL A 121 -11.17 -7.01 -20.34
N LYS A 122 -11.74 -7.09 -21.54
CA LYS A 122 -11.46 -8.09 -22.53
C LYS A 122 -10.63 -7.45 -23.63
N VAL A 123 -9.51 -8.05 -23.97
CA VAL A 123 -8.59 -7.52 -24.97
C VAL A 123 -8.41 -8.48 -26.14
N SER A 124 -8.14 -7.93 -27.32
CA SER A 124 -7.60 -8.66 -28.47
C SER A 124 -6.15 -8.24 -28.70
N PHE A 125 -5.32 -9.16 -29.18
CA PHE A 125 -3.92 -8.88 -29.49
C PHE A 125 -3.77 -8.36 -30.91
N MET A 126 -2.95 -7.32 -31.04
CA MET A 126 -2.61 -6.74 -32.34
C MET A 126 -1.33 -7.39 -32.88
N ALA A 127 -1.25 -7.54 -34.21
CA ALA A 127 -0.05 -8.04 -34.85
C ALA A 127 1.17 -7.16 -34.55
N ARG A 128 2.31 -7.78 -34.26
CA ARG A 128 3.55 -7.12 -33.83
C ARG A 128 4.05 -6.11 -34.87
N ARG A 129 4.17 -4.86 -34.48
CA ARG A 129 4.96 -3.86 -35.20
C ARG A 129 6.41 -3.87 -34.72
N LYS A 130 7.36 -3.57 -35.63
CA LYS A 130 8.82 -3.46 -35.39
C LYS A 130 9.19 -3.25 -33.91
N LYS A 131 9.90 -4.21 -33.32
CA LYS A 131 10.51 -4.30 -31.98
C LYS A 131 9.89 -5.31 -31.00
N HIS A 132 9.28 -6.39 -31.48
CA HIS A 132 8.87 -7.54 -30.63
C HIS A 132 7.97 -7.23 -29.39
N ILE A 133 7.31 -6.08 -29.34
CA ILE A 133 6.40 -5.72 -28.24
C ILE A 133 4.98 -6.17 -28.62
N LYS A 134 4.39 -7.07 -27.85
CA LYS A 134 2.95 -7.38 -27.94
C LYS A 134 2.16 -6.13 -27.57
N GLU A 135 1.21 -5.74 -28.42
CA GLU A 135 0.25 -4.66 -28.13
C GLU A 135 -1.16 -5.27 -28.07
N ALA A 136 -1.95 -4.87 -27.10
CA ALA A 136 -3.34 -5.28 -26.96
C ALA A 136 -4.28 -4.09 -27.20
N GLN A 137 -5.50 -4.40 -27.64
CA GLN A 137 -6.62 -3.47 -27.78
C GLN A 137 -7.76 -3.93 -26.89
N VAL A 138 -8.28 -3.04 -26.07
CA VAL A 138 -9.51 -3.28 -25.32
C VAL A 138 -10.68 -3.35 -26.31
N ILE A 139 -11.41 -4.44 -26.27
CA ILE A 139 -12.59 -4.67 -27.13
C ILE A 139 -13.90 -4.64 -26.35
N GLU A 140 -13.83 -4.83 -25.03
CA GLU A 140 -14.98 -4.80 -24.13
C GLU A 140 -14.54 -4.45 -22.71
N ILE A 141 -15.33 -3.67 -22.01
CA ILE A 141 -15.18 -3.41 -20.60
C ILE A 141 -16.18 -4.28 -19.85
N LEU A 142 -15.69 -5.32 -19.18
CA LEU A 142 -16.51 -6.32 -18.50
C LEU A 142 -17.07 -5.76 -17.19
N GLN A 143 -16.23 -5.02 -16.47
CA GLN A 143 -16.60 -4.41 -15.19
C GLN A 143 -15.79 -3.14 -14.97
N ARG A 144 -16.47 -2.06 -14.60
CA ARG A 144 -15.83 -0.82 -14.17
C ARG A 144 -15.32 -0.94 -12.73
N SER A 145 -14.11 -0.49 -12.50
CA SER A 145 -13.54 -0.44 -11.15
C SER A 145 -14.20 0.64 -10.31
N LYS A 146 -14.55 1.76 -10.93
CA LYS A 146 -15.28 2.89 -10.29
C LYS A 146 -16.06 3.69 -11.32
N ASP A 147 -17.10 4.35 -10.84
CA ASP A 147 -17.95 5.26 -11.62
C ASP A 147 -17.93 6.71 -11.10
N GLN A 148 -17.20 6.96 -10.01
CA GLN A 148 -17.04 8.28 -9.42
C GLN A 148 -15.59 8.74 -9.50
N PHE A 149 -15.40 10.01 -9.80
CA PHE A 149 -14.10 10.65 -9.99
C PHE A 149 -14.05 11.99 -9.28
N VAL A 150 -12.88 12.30 -8.74
CA VAL A 150 -12.63 13.56 -8.02
C VAL A 150 -11.76 14.43 -8.89
N GLY A 151 -12.04 15.73 -8.89
CA GLY A 151 -11.29 16.72 -9.62
C GLY A 151 -11.69 18.13 -9.26
N ARG A 152 -11.15 19.10 -10.01
CA ARG A 152 -11.45 20.50 -9.88
C ARG A 152 -12.50 20.92 -10.90
N LEU A 153 -13.52 21.64 -10.45
CA LEU A 153 -14.54 22.22 -11.33
C LEU A 153 -13.98 23.42 -12.07
N ARG A 154 -14.24 23.47 -13.38
CA ARG A 154 -14.14 24.66 -14.20
C ARG A 154 -15.53 24.98 -14.72
N VAL A 155 -16.04 26.14 -14.34
CA VAL A 155 -17.42 26.55 -14.65
C VAL A 155 -17.43 27.68 -15.67
N ASP A 156 -17.83 27.34 -16.93
CA ASP A 156 -18.02 28.30 -18.01
C ASP A 156 -19.49 28.79 -18.08
N ARG A 157 -19.77 29.77 -18.99
CA ARG A 157 -21.12 30.35 -19.14
C ARG A 157 -22.22 29.31 -19.41
N ASN A 158 -21.95 28.28 -20.18
CA ASN A 158 -22.94 27.30 -20.64
C ASN A 158 -22.79 25.92 -20.06
N MET A 159 -21.58 25.50 -19.67
CA MET A 159 -21.24 24.17 -19.19
C MET A 159 -20.24 24.24 -18.03
N ALA A 160 -20.11 23.15 -17.32
CA ALA A 160 -19.03 22.94 -16.38
C ALA A 160 -18.25 21.68 -16.77
N TYR A 161 -17.02 21.61 -16.30
CA TYR A 161 -16.11 20.50 -16.55
C TYR A 161 -15.45 20.07 -15.25
N LEU A 162 -15.29 18.77 -15.06
CA LEU A 162 -14.40 18.26 -14.02
C LEU A 162 -13.04 18.00 -14.64
N ILE A 163 -12.04 18.73 -14.19
CA ILE A 163 -10.63 18.51 -14.52
C ILE A 163 -10.10 17.47 -13.55
N THR A 164 -9.85 16.28 -14.06
CA THR A 164 -9.30 15.17 -13.26
C THR A 164 -7.77 15.16 -13.32
N PRO A 165 -7.07 14.52 -12.37
CA PRO A 165 -5.64 14.30 -12.48
C PRO A 165 -5.26 13.60 -13.81
N GLU A 166 -4.11 13.95 -14.39
CA GLU A 166 -3.66 13.52 -15.73
C GLU A 166 -3.66 12.00 -15.95
N ASN A 167 -3.57 11.22 -14.88
CA ASN A 167 -3.57 9.75 -14.94
C ASN A 167 -4.98 9.13 -14.92
N THR A 168 -6.04 9.93 -14.88
CA THR A 168 -7.42 9.43 -14.82
C THR A 168 -8.04 9.34 -16.21
N PHE A 169 -8.11 10.46 -16.93
CA PHE A 169 -8.61 10.55 -18.29
C PHE A 169 -7.77 11.55 -19.11
N VAL A 170 -7.81 11.37 -20.45
CA VAL A 170 -7.20 12.33 -21.39
C VAL A 170 -8.08 13.58 -21.58
N HIS A 171 -9.37 13.47 -21.31
CA HIS A 171 -10.35 14.53 -21.52
C HIS A 171 -11.14 14.83 -20.24
N ASP A 172 -11.53 16.10 -20.09
CA ASP A 172 -12.37 16.56 -18.98
C ASP A 172 -13.77 15.92 -19.04
N ILE A 173 -14.40 15.72 -17.88
CA ILE A 173 -15.76 15.22 -17.76
C ILE A 173 -16.72 16.42 -17.89
N ILE A 174 -17.64 16.40 -18.83
CA ILE A 174 -18.63 17.44 -19.05
C ILE A 174 -19.75 17.31 -18.02
N ILE A 175 -20.11 18.42 -17.38
CA ILE A 175 -21.19 18.49 -16.40
C ILE A 175 -22.24 19.48 -16.87
N PRO A 176 -23.46 19.05 -17.22
CA PRO A 176 -24.58 19.94 -17.48
C PRO A 176 -24.88 20.83 -16.26
N LYS A 177 -25.12 22.13 -16.44
CA LYS A 177 -25.34 23.08 -15.31
C LYS A 177 -26.40 22.63 -14.32
N ARG A 178 -27.50 22.01 -14.76
CA ARG A 178 -28.54 21.45 -13.90
C ARG A 178 -28.05 20.34 -12.96
N LYS A 179 -26.88 19.76 -13.25
CA LYS A 179 -26.27 18.65 -12.50
C LYS A 179 -25.04 19.08 -11.68
N LEU A 180 -24.83 20.39 -11.54
CA LEU A 180 -23.69 20.99 -10.84
C LEU A 180 -23.86 21.02 -9.32
N LYS A 181 -25.07 20.84 -8.79
CA LYS A 181 -25.41 20.83 -7.35
C LYS A 181 -24.81 22.01 -6.56
N GLY A 182 -24.79 23.21 -7.15
CA GLY A 182 -24.28 24.43 -6.50
C GLY A 182 -22.74 24.57 -6.50
N GLY A 183 -22.01 23.66 -7.11
CA GLY A 183 -20.56 23.77 -7.27
C GLY A 183 -20.17 25.04 -8.03
N LYS A 184 -19.08 25.67 -7.60
CA LYS A 184 -18.55 26.90 -8.17
C LYS A 184 -17.26 26.63 -8.94
N ASP A 185 -16.82 27.63 -9.69
CA ASP A 185 -15.52 27.58 -10.34
C ASP A 185 -14.40 27.40 -9.32
N ASN A 186 -13.44 26.53 -9.62
CA ASN A 186 -12.33 26.17 -8.76
C ASN A 186 -12.68 25.32 -7.50
N ASP A 187 -13.93 24.84 -7.34
CA ASP A 187 -14.26 23.87 -6.29
C ASP A 187 -13.70 22.50 -6.63
N LYS A 188 -13.30 21.73 -5.62
CA LYS A 188 -13.11 20.27 -5.69
C LYS A 188 -14.47 19.59 -5.58
N ALA A 189 -14.72 18.61 -6.42
CA ALA A 189 -16.00 17.89 -6.43
C ALA A 189 -15.83 16.43 -6.79
N ILE A 190 -16.77 15.63 -6.30
CA ILE A 190 -16.95 14.22 -6.68
C ILE A 190 -18.02 14.17 -7.77
N VAL A 191 -17.69 13.59 -8.91
CA VAL A 191 -18.58 13.47 -10.07
C VAL A 191 -18.78 12.00 -10.42
N LYS A 192 -20.04 11.59 -10.54
CA LYS A 192 -20.44 10.28 -11.05
C LYS A 192 -20.61 10.35 -12.55
N ILE A 193 -20.05 9.38 -13.27
CA ILE A 193 -20.24 9.26 -14.72
C ILE A 193 -21.64 8.74 -14.98
N MET A 194 -22.40 9.53 -15.75
CA MET A 194 -23.74 9.19 -16.21
C MET A 194 -23.74 8.61 -17.62
N GLN A 195 -22.78 8.99 -18.43
CA GLN A 195 -22.63 8.50 -19.80
C GLN A 195 -21.15 8.36 -20.14
N TRP A 196 -20.78 7.13 -20.50
CA TRP A 196 -19.47 6.81 -21.05
C TRP A 196 -19.45 7.02 -22.55
N PRO A 197 -18.30 7.38 -23.16
CA PRO A 197 -18.20 7.47 -24.61
C PRO A 197 -18.44 6.13 -25.29
N ASP A 198 -19.19 6.18 -26.38
CA ASP A 198 -19.47 5.05 -27.27
C ASP A 198 -19.37 5.47 -28.75
N ALA A 199 -19.88 4.66 -29.67
CA ALA A 199 -19.86 4.95 -31.12
C ALA A 199 -20.68 6.19 -31.51
N GLU A 200 -21.75 6.49 -30.76
CA GLU A 200 -22.69 7.58 -31.02
C GLU A 200 -22.33 8.84 -30.19
N HIS A 201 -21.82 8.65 -29.00
CA HIS A 201 -21.51 9.70 -28.03
C HIS A 201 -20.02 9.73 -27.71
N LYS A 202 -19.34 10.80 -28.07
CA LYS A 202 -17.88 10.93 -27.91
C LYS A 202 -17.43 11.53 -26.57
N ASN A 203 -18.35 12.04 -25.77
CA ASN A 203 -18.04 12.79 -24.56
C ASN A 203 -18.38 12.00 -23.29
N LEU A 204 -17.53 12.15 -22.25
CA LEU A 204 -17.84 11.77 -20.88
C LEU A 204 -18.82 12.79 -20.30
N ILE A 205 -19.98 12.34 -19.80
CA ILE A 205 -20.94 13.20 -19.14
C ILE A 205 -21.12 12.74 -17.69
N GLY A 206 -20.99 13.67 -16.75
CA GLY A 206 -21.09 13.41 -15.33
C GLY A 206 -22.13 14.25 -14.61
N GLU A 207 -22.37 13.90 -13.37
CA GLU A 207 -23.19 14.62 -12.39
C GLU A 207 -22.40 14.78 -11.10
N VAL A 208 -22.38 15.99 -10.54
CA VAL A 208 -21.79 16.22 -9.23
C VAL A 208 -22.55 15.41 -8.18
N VAL A 209 -21.84 14.60 -7.43
CA VAL A 209 -22.38 13.86 -6.28
C VAL A 209 -22.24 14.71 -5.04
N ASP A 210 -21.04 15.26 -4.83
CA ASP A 210 -20.69 16.07 -3.67
C ASP A 210 -19.70 17.17 -4.04
N VAL A 211 -19.81 18.33 -3.37
CA VAL A 211 -18.88 19.46 -3.51
C VAL A 211 -18.06 19.55 -2.24
N LEU A 212 -16.76 19.28 -2.37
CA LEU A 212 -15.85 19.22 -1.22
C LEU A 212 -15.45 20.62 -0.71
N GLY A 213 -15.45 21.64 -1.60
CA GLY A 213 -15.10 23.02 -1.27
C GLY A 213 -14.02 23.62 -2.18
N GLN A 214 -13.47 24.76 -1.80
CA GLN A 214 -12.49 25.51 -2.59
C GLN A 214 -11.13 24.81 -2.62
N THR A 215 -10.52 24.76 -3.80
CA THR A 215 -9.15 24.25 -3.98
C THR A 215 -8.15 25.03 -3.13
N GLY A 216 -7.28 24.33 -2.41
CA GLY A 216 -6.24 24.91 -1.55
C GLY A 216 -6.63 25.00 -0.08
N ASP A 217 -7.89 24.75 0.27
CA ASP A 217 -8.31 24.55 1.65
C ASP A 217 -7.81 23.17 2.13
N ASN A 218 -7.18 23.12 3.32
CA ASN A 218 -6.60 21.89 3.84
C ASN A 218 -7.63 20.76 3.98
N ASP A 219 -8.80 21.04 4.56
CA ASP A 219 -9.85 20.06 4.74
C ASP A 219 -10.33 19.50 3.40
N VAL A 220 -10.44 20.37 2.41
CA VAL A 220 -10.86 20.02 1.06
C VAL A 220 -9.82 19.13 0.37
N GLU A 221 -8.53 19.46 0.50
CA GLU A 221 -7.48 18.67 -0.12
C GLU A 221 -7.33 17.28 0.53
N MET A 222 -7.44 17.19 1.87
CA MET A 222 -7.42 15.90 2.57
C MET A 222 -8.64 15.04 2.23
N ASN A 223 -9.85 15.64 2.19
CA ASN A 223 -11.06 14.94 1.76
C ASN A 223 -10.99 14.56 0.26
N THR A 224 -10.32 15.35 -0.57
CA THR A 224 -10.04 15.02 -1.97
C THR A 224 -9.17 13.76 -2.07
N ILE A 225 -8.12 13.63 -1.26
CA ILE A 225 -7.28 12.42 -1.22
C ILE A 225 -8.13 11.21 -0.83
N LEU A 226 -8.91 11.29 0.25
CA LEU A 226 -9.78 10.19 0.67
C LEU A 226 -10.74 9.76 -0.43
N ALA A 227 -11.42 10.72 -1.06
CA ALA A 227 -12.37 10.46 -2.14
C ALA A 227 -11.70 9.88 -3.40
N GLN A 228 -10.47 10.27 -3.75
CA GLN A 228 -9.70 9.68 -4.85
C GLN A 228 -9.48 8.17 -4.68
N TYR A 229 -9.30 7.75 -3.44
CA TYR A 229 -9.13 6.34 -3.07
C TYR A 229 -10.46 5.63 -2.75
N GLY A 230 -11.61 6.33 -2.83
CA GLY A 230 -12.92 5.77 -2.49
C GLY A 230 -13.10 5.50 -1.00
N LEU A 231 -12.28 6.13 -0.16
CA LEU A 231 -12.36 6.00 1.28
C LEU A 231 -13.47 6.90 1.84
N PRO A 232 -14.34 6.38 2.73
CA PRO A 232 -15.39 7.18 3.34
C PRO A 232 -14.78 8.14 4.37
N TYR A 233 -15.08 9.42 4.26
CA TYR A 233 -14.65 10.50 5.16
C TYR A 233 -15.73 10.95 6.15
N VAL A 234 -16.96 10.46 6.00
CA VAL A 234 -18.09 10.72 6.89
C VAL A 234 -18.77 9.38 7.25
N TYR A 235 -19.33 9.28 8.44
CA TYR A 235 -20.18 8.16 8.83
C TYR A 235 -21.61 8.37 8.35
N PRO A 236 -22.31 7.27 7.92
CA PRO A 236 -23.75 7.33 7.77
C PRO A 236 -24.41 7.64 9.12
N LYS A 237 -25.34 8.59 9.13
CA LYS A 237 -26.05 9.04 10.35
C LYS A 237 -26.64 7.87 11.14
N ALA A 238 -27.19 6.85 10.46
CA ALA A 238 -27.75 5.67 11.12
C ALA A 238 -26.70 4.85 11.88
N VAL A 239 -25.43 4.88 11.46
CA VAL A 239 -24.31 4.19 12.14
C VAL A 239 -23.93 4.98 13.40
N GLU A 240 -23.84 6.31 13.32
CA GLU A 240 -23.58 7.17 14.48
C GLU A 240 -24.68 7.04 15.52
N GLU A 241 -25.95 7.12 15.10
CA GLU A 241 -27.10 6.93 16.00
C GLU A 241 -27.13 5.52 16.64
N ALA A 242 -26.67 4.49 15.93
CA ALA A 242 -26.56 3.16 16.50
C ALA A 242 -25.44 3.08 17.53
N ALA A 243 -24.30 3.73 17.30
CA ALA A 243 -23.20 3.79 18.26
C ALA A 243 -23.58 4.56 19.54
N GLU A 244 -24.35 5.66 19.41
CA GLU A 244 -24.84 6.42 20.58
C GLU A 244 -25.75 5.59 21.50
N ARG A 245 -26.44 4.56 20.98
CA ARG A 245 -27.32 3.68 21.78
C ARG A 245 -26.56 2.60 22.55
N ILE A 246 -25.28 2.39 22.24
CA ILE A 246 -24.49 1.37 22.95
C ILE A 246 -24.16 1.88 24.35
N SER A 247 -24.56 1.09 25.37
CA SER A 247 -24.18 1.34 26.75
C SER A 247 -22.71 0.93 26.97
N GLY A 248 -21.96 1.78 27.66
CA GLY A 248 -20.62 1.45 28.15
C GLY A 248 -20.61 0.88 29.57
N GLU A 249 -21.79 0.65 30.18
CA GLU A 249 -21.91 0.11 31.54
C GLU A 249 -21.51 -1.37 31.58
N ILE A 250 -20.66 -1.72 32.53
CA ILE A 250 -20.27 -3.10 32.83
C ILE A 250 -21.37 -3.73 33.68
N THR A 251 -21.95 -4.80 33.21
CA THR A 251 -23.04 -5.49 33.93
C THR A 251 -22.51 -6.51 34.93
N LYS A 252 -23.37 -6.92 35.88
CA LYS A 252 -23.03 -8.02 36.82
C LYS A 252 -22.72 -9.34 36.09
N GLN A 253 -23.29 -9.55 34.91
CA GLN A 253 -22.98 -10.71 34.09
C GLN A 253 -21.57 -10.61 33.51
N ASP A 254 -21.19 -9.43 33.00
CA ASP A 254 -19.83 -9.19 32.53
C ASP A 254 -18.80 -9.44 33.65
N GLU A 255 -19.07 -8.99 34.89
CA GLU A 255 -18.22 -9.26 36.03
C GLU A 255 -18.11 -10.74 36.37
N ALA A 256 -19.19 -11.50 36.24
CA ALA A 256 -19.22 -12.94 36.54
C ALA A 256 -18.48 -13.80 35.50
N GLU A 257 -18.41 -13.36 34.26
CA GLU A 257 -17.82 -14.10 33.14
C GLU A 257 -16.36 -13.74 32.86
N ARG A 258 -15.78 -12.77 33.61
CA ARG A 258 -14.45 -12.20 33.32
C ARG A 258 -13.53 -12.30 34.52
N GLU A 259 -12.22 -12.43 34.27
CA GLU A 259 -11.21 -12.32 35.33
C GLU A 259 -11.03 -10.83 35.71
N ASP A 260 -10.97 -10.55 37.02
CA ASP A 260 -10.80 -9.20 37.55
C ASP A 260 -9.33 -8.83 37.66
N PHE A 261 -8.88 -7.82 36.93
CA PHE A 261 -7.55 -7.26 36.92
C PHE A 261 -7.51 -5.80 37.41
N ARG A 262 -8.60 -5.27 37.97
CA ARG A 262 -8.71 -3.87 38.42
C ARG A 262 -7.67 -3.48 39.48
N GLU A 263 -7.27 -4.43 40.31
CA GLU A 263 -6.28 -4.22 41.37
C GLU A 263 -4.83 -4.50 40.95
N VAL A 264 -4.60 -4.96 39.72
CA VAL A 264 -3.27 -5.21 39.16
C VAL A 264 -2.78 -3.97 38.45
N PHE A 265 -1.56 -3.50 38.75
CA PHE A 265 -0.98 -2.36 38.03
C PHE A 265 -1.07 -2.57 36.53
N THR A 266 -1.73 -1.66 35.89
CA THR A 266 -1.98 -1.67 34.44
C THR A 266 -1.73 -0.28 33.86
N CYS A 267 -1.09 -0.17 32.70
CA CYS A 267 -0.87 1.10 32.03
C CYS A 267 -0.99 0.95 30.51
N THR A 268 -1.34 2.05 29.83
CA THR A 268 -1.20 2.20 28.39
C THR A 268 0.01 3.06 28.05
N ILE A 269 0.66 2.81 26.90
CA ILE A 269 1.83 3.56 26.42
C ILE A 269 1.62 3.84 24.93
N ASP A 270 1.30 5.09 24.58
CA ASP A 270 0.79 5.49 23.27
C ASP A 270 1.41 6.81 22.80
N PRO A 271 1.18 7.22 21.52
CA PRO A 271 1.47 8.59 21.10
C PRO A 271 0.75 9.62 21.99
N ARG A 272 1.36 10.78 22.19
CA ARG A 272 0.85 11.83 23.10
C ARG A 272 -0.57 12.29 22.76
N ASP A 273 -0.94 12.30 21.50
CA ASP A 273 -2.22 12.74 20.95
C ASP A 273 -3.26 11.63 20.75
N ALA A 274 -2.89 10.36 21.01
CA ALA A 274 -3.80 9.23 20.90
C ALA A 274 -4.99 9.32 21.86
N LYS A 275 -6.16 8.85 21.41
CA LYS A 275 -7.42 8.77 22.17
C LYS A 275 -8.02 7.37 22.16
N ASP A 276 -7.62 6.53 21.21
CA ASP A 276 -8.09 5.19 20.94
C ASP A 276 -7.09 4.15 21.45
N PHE A 277 -7.08 3.94 22.77
CA PHE A 277 -6.15 3.03 23.43
C PHE A 277 -6.61 1.59 23.21
N ASP A 278 -6.01 0.92 22.22
CA ASP A 278 -6.30 -0.48 21.88
C ASP A 278 -5.74 -1.47 22.91
N ASP A 279 -4.58 -1.16 23.49
CA ASP A 279 -3.81 -2.09 24.32
C ASP A 279 -3.31 -1.48 25.63
N ALA A 280 -3.20 -2.35 26.63
CA ALA A 280 -2.61 -2.02 27.92
C ALA A 280 -1.76 -3.20 28.42
N LEU A 281 -0.72 -2.91 29.20
CA LEU A 281 0.13 -3.88 29.84
C LEU A 281 -0.08 -3.86 31.36
N SER A 282 -0.26 -5.04 31.95
CA SER A 282 -0.17 -5.22 33.40
C SER A 282 1.04 -6.04 33.77
N ILE A 283 1.58 -5.80 34.99
CA ILE A 283 2.70 -6.58 35.53
C ILE A 283 2.58 -6.75 37.02
N LYS A 284 2.81 -7.98 37.48
CA LYS A 284 3.02 -8.30 38.90
C LYS A 284 4.02 -9.43 39.05
N GLN A 285 4.75 -9.44 40.15
CA GLN A 285 5.59 -10.57 40.55
C GLN A 285 4.75 -11.61 41.30
N LEU A 286 4.92 -12.89 40.94
CA LEU A 286 4.27 -14.00 41.65
C LEU A 286 5.16 -14.52 42.78
N ASP A 287 4.57 -15.23 43.75
CA ASP A 287 5.28 -15.80 44.89
C ASP A 287 6.43 -16.75 44.52
N ASN A 288 6.34 -17.37 43.36
CA ASN A 288 7.38 -18.24 42.82
C ASN A 288 8.52 -17.49 42.09
N GLY A 289 8.53 -16.15 42.14
CA GLY A 289 9.52 -15.29 41.52
C GLY A 289 9.31 -15.03 40.03
N GLN A 290 8.29 -15.64 39.42
CA GLN A 290 7.93 -15.37 38.02
C GLN A 290 7.22 -14.01 37.85
N TRP A 291 7.27 -13.47 36.68
CA TRP A 291 6.55 -12.27 36.27
C TRP A 291 5.25 -12.65 35.59
N GLN A 292 4.12 -12.25 36.13
CA GLN A 292 2.86 -12.30 35.42
C GLN A 292 2.70 -10.99 34.65
N VAL A 293 2.69 -11.09 33.29
CA VAL A 293 2.46 -9.96 32.40
C VAL A 293 1.14 -10.19 31.64
N GLY A 294 0.22 -9.24 31.76
CA GLY A 294 -1.02 -9.22 31.02
C GLY A 294 -0.90 -8.31 29.80
N VAL A 295 -1.28 -8.82 28.64
CA VAL A 295 -1.52 -8.01 27.42
C VAL A 295 -3.03 -7.92 27.26
N HIS A 296 -3.58 -6.75 27.57
CA HIS A 296 -5.03 -6.49 27.59
C HIS A 296 -5.41 -5.69 26.37
N ILE A 297 -6.37 -6.18 25.60
CA ILE A 297 -6.82 -5.58 24.34
C ILE A 297 -8.28 -5.18 24.49
N ALA A 298 -8.64 -4.00 24.03
CA ALA A 298 -10.01 -3.51 24.02
C ALA A 298 -10.98 -4.56 23.46
N ASP A 299 -12.01 -4.95 24.22
CA ASP A 299 -12.97 -5.98 23.78
C ASP A 299 -14.04 -5.39 22.86
N VAL A 300 -13.61 -4.94 21.67
CA VAL A 300 -14.50 -4.38 20.65
C VAL A 300 -15.60 -5.38 20.26
N SER A 301 -15.28 -6.68 20.26
CA SER A 301 -16.22 -7.73 19.84
C SER A 301 -17.41 -7.89 20.78
N HIS A 302 -17.30 -7.42 22.03
CA HIS A 302 -18.40 -7.35 22.98
C HIS A 302 -19.44 -6.30 22.55
N TYR A 303 -19.00 -5.13 22.12
CA TYR A 303 -19.87 -4.00 21.78
C TYR A 303 -20.35 -4.02 20.31
N VAL A 304 -19.50 -4.47 19.40
CA VAL A 304 -19.76 -4.51 17.96
C VAL A 304 -20.16 -5.94 17.57
N THR A 305 -21.45 -6.21 17.61
CA THR A 305 -22.01 -7.52 17.27
C THR A 305 -21.90 -7.81 15.77
N GLU A 306 -21.52 -9.04 15.40
CA GLU A 306 -21.42 -9.48 14.00
C GLU A 306 -22.75 -9.27 13.26
N GLY A 307 -22.69 -8.67 12.06
CA GLY A 307 -23.83 -8.38 11.20
C GLY A 307 -24.64 -7.13 11.60
N SER A 308 -24.31 -6.44 12.69
CA SER A 308 -24.93 -5.15 13.06
C SER A 308 -24.62 -4.06 12.01
N ILE A 309 -25.34 -2.93 12.08
CA ILE A 309 -25.08 -1.80 11.17
C ILE A 309 -23.67 -1.23 11.36
N ILE A 310 -23.16 -1.22 12.59
CA ILE A 310 -21.80 -0.77 12.90
C ILE A 310 -20.77 -1.76 12.35
N ASP A 311 -21.03 -3.06 12.52
CA ASP A 311 -20.16 -4.10 12.00
C ASP A 311 -20.04 -4.06 10.47
N LYS A 312 -21.17 -3.88 9.78
CA LYS A 312 -21.18 -3.73 8.32
C LYS A 312 -20.36 -2.53 7.83
N GLU A 313 -20.42 -1.41 8.56
CA GLU A 313 -19.58 -0.24 8.24
C GLU A 313 -18.12 -0.51 8.58
N ALA A 314 -17.81 -1.20 9.70
CA ALA A 314 -16.47 -1.61 10.06
C ALA A 314 -15.85 -2.57 9.03
N VAL A 315 -16.62 -3.54 8.52
CA VAL A 315 -16.21 -4.41 7.40
C VAL A 315 -15.86 -3.58 6.17
N LYS A 316 -16.74 -2.65 5.78
CA LYS A 316 -16.54 -1.79 4.61
C LYS A 316 -15.27 -0.95 4.72
N ARG A 317 -14.98 -0.39 5.89
CA ARG A 317 -13.77 0.41 6.15
C ARG A 317 -12.53 -0.47 6.31
N ALA A 318 -12.67 -1.61 6.95
CA ALA A 318 -11.67 -2.63 7.29
C ALA A 318 -10.49 -2.14 8.14
N THR A 319 -10.12 -0.88 8.07
CA THR A 319 -9.04 -0.26 8.84
C THR A 319 -9.29 1.24 9.04
N SER A 320 -8.73 1.81 10.11
CA SER A 320 -8.60 3.26 10.25
C SER A 320 -7.60 3.80 9.24
N VAL A 321 -7.78 5.06 8.82
CA VAL A 321 -6.91 5.74 7.86
C VAL A 321 -6.25 6.93 8.55
N TYR A 322 -4.93 6.98 8.51
CA TYR A 322 -4.11 8.02 9.16
C TYR A 322 -3.59 8.97 8.08
N LEU A 323 -4.08 10.20 8.06
CA LEU A 323 -3.51 11.26 7.25
C LEU A 323 -2.58 12.10 8.12
N VAL A 324 -1.85 13.03 7.52
CA VAL A 324 -0.87 13.85 8.26
C VAL A 324 -1.54 14.69 9.38
N ASP A 325 -2.76 15.15 9.17
CA ASP A 325 -3.46 16.08 10.05
C ASP A 325 -4.65 15.46 10.80
N ARG A 326 -5.10 14.27 10.40
CA ARG A 326 -6.29 13.64 10.97
C ARG A 326 -6.31 12.14 10.82
N THR A 327 -7.11 11.50 11.67
CA THR A 327 -7.45 10.07 11.58
C THR A 327 -8.90 9.92 11.17
N ILE A 328 -9.17 9.07 10.19
CA ILE A 328 -10.51 8.60 9.84
C ILE A 328 -10.69 7.23 10.48
N PRO A 329 -11.39 7.13 11.60
CA PRO A 329 -11.46 5.89 12.37
C PRO A 329 -12.31 4.81 11.66
N MET A 330 -11.99 3.54 11.94
CA MET A 330 -12.79 2.39 11.48
C MET A 330 -14.14 2.33 12.20
N LEU A 331 -14.17 2.66 13.48
CA LEU A 331 -15.37 2.67 14.33
C LEU A 331 -15.77 4.10 14.68
N PRO A 332 -17.09 4.39 14.89
CA PRO A 332 -17.53 5.70 15.36
C PRO A 332 -16.79 6.17 16.63
N GLU A 333 -16.56 7.47 16.75
CA GLU A 333 -15.74 8.04 17.84
C GLU A 333 -16.22 7.65 19.25
N ARG A 334 -17.52 7.53 19.44
CA ARG A 334 -18.07 7.05 20.70
C ARG A 334 -17.54 5.68 21.11
N LEU A 335 -17.32 4.79 20.16
CA LEU A 335 -16.73 3.48 20.42
C LEU A 335 -15.21 3.55 20.52
N CYS A 336 -14.55 4.12 19.50
CA CYS A 336 -13.09 4.05 19.44
C CYS A 336 -12.39 4.93 20.51
N ASN A 337 -12.94 6.12 20.85
CA ASN A 337 -12.29 7.05 21.77
C ASN A 337 -12.82 6.94 23.22
N TYR A 338 -13.97 6.31 23.44
CA TYR A 338 -14.63 6.29 24.74
C TYR A 338 -14.93 4.88 25.25
N ILE A 339 -15.90 4.18 24.65
CA ILE A 339 -16.41 2.91 25.22
C ILE A 339 -15.35 1.83 25.18
N CYS A 340 -14.72 1.59 24.02
CA CYS A 340 -13.71 0.53 23.85
C CYS A 340 -12.33 0.95 24.31
N SER A 341 -11.97 2.25 24.23
CA SER A 341 -10.65 2.77 24.57
C SER A 341 -10.30 2.47 26.04
N LEU A 342 -9.13 1.89 26.30
CA LEU A 342 -8.63 1.50 27.61
C LEU A 342 -8.14 2.72 28.42
N ARG A 343 -9.04 3.67 28.65
CA ARG A 343 -8.75 4.95 29.31
C ARG A 343 -8.34 4.78 30.77
N PRO A 344 -7.45 5.64 31.29
CA PRO A 344 -7.03 5.57 32.69
C PRO A 344 -8.20 5.85 33.65
N ASP A 345 -8.14 5.24 34.84
CA ASP A 345 -9.08 5.38 35.95
C ASP A 345 -10.53 4.96 35.65
N GLU A 346 -10.76 4.27 34.52
CA GLU A 346 -12.06 3.73 34.13
C GLU A 346 -12.01 2.19 34.08
N ASP A 347 -13.09 1.54 34.54
CA ASP A 347 -13.25 0.10 34.32
C ASP A 347 -13.53 -0.19 32.85
N LYS A 348 -12.78 -1.11 32.28
CA LYS A 348 -12.88 -1.45 30.86
C LYS A 348 -12.91 -2.95 30.64
N LEU A 349 -13.72 -3.37 29.67
CA LEU A 349 -13.74 -4.74 29.19
C LEU A 349 -12.55 -4.98 28.23
N ALA A 350 -11.78 -6.02 28.50
CA ALA A 350 -10.66 -6.38 27.67
C ALA A 350 -10.67 -7.88 27.32
N TYR A 351 -10.04 -8.21 26.19
CA TYR A 351 -9.67 -9.56 25.82
C TYR A 351 -8.17 -9.69 25.99
N SER A 352 -7.74 -10.60 26.85
CA SER A 352 -6.39 -10.57 27.39
C SER A 352 -5.62 -11.86 27.17
N VAL A 353 -4.32 -11.72 26.95
CA VAL A 353 -3.38 -12.85 27.03
C VAL A 353 -2.51 -12.62 28.26
N ILE A 354 -2.63 -13.51 29.24
CA ILE A 354 -1.91 -13.44 30.51
C ILE A 354 -0.75 -14.43 30.44
N PHE A 355 0.47 -13.95 30.57
CA PHE A 355 1.70 -14.72 30.52
C PHE A 355 2.33 -14.85 31.92
N ASN A 356 2.84 -16.04 32.23
CA ASN A 356 3.78 -16.25 33.33
C ASN A 356 5.19 -16.42 32.73
N LEU A 357 6.08 -15.47 32.97
CA LEU A 357 7.42 -15.40 32.44
C LEU A 357 8.46 -15.63 33.53
N ASP A 358 9.55 -16.32 33.19
CA ASP A 358 10.75 -16.32 34.04
C ASP A 358 11.61 -15.05 33.81
N ASP A 359 12.69 -14.90 34.54
CA ASP A 359 13.61 -13.77 34.47
C ASP A 359 14.32 -13.62 33.11
N GLU A 360 14.40 -14.71 32.34
CA GLU A 360 14.91 -14.74 30.98
C GLU A 360 13.82 -14.54 29.90
N ALA A 361 12.61 -14.13 30.35
CA ALA A 361 11.44 -13.94 29.50
C ALA A 361 11.05 -15.22 28.70
N ASN A 362 11.20 -16.41 29.30
CA ASN A 362 10.61 -17.63 28.73
C ASN A 362 9.17 -17.74 29.23
N VAL A 363 8.25 -17.98 28.31
CA VAL A 363 6.85 -18.26 28.62
C VAL A 363 6.77 -19.64 29.28
N LYS A 364 6.37 -19.68 30.57
CA LYS A 364 6.14 -20.92 31.30
C LYS A 364 4.72 -21.41 31.12
N ASP A 365 3.79 -20.49 31.12
CA ASP A 365 2.38 -20.75 30.94
C ASP A 365 1.69 -19.48 30.41
N TYR A 366 0.52 -19.66 29.79
CA TYR A 366 -0.32 -18.56 29.36
C TYR A 366 -1.81 -18.96 29.35
N ARG A 367 -2.67 -17.96 29.43
CA ARG A 367 -4.11 -18.12 29.19
C ARG A 367 -4.67 -16.96 28.39
N ILE A 368 -5.69 -17.25 27.59
CA ILE A 368 -6.41 -16.27 26.77
C ILE A 368 -7.81 -16.16 27.34
N VAL A 369 -8.15 -15.01 27.91
CA VAL A 369 -9.35 -14.81 28.73
C VAL A 369 -9.96 -13.43 28.57
N HIS A 370 -11.25 -13.32 28.78
CA HIS A 370 -11.88 -12.02 28.94
C HIS A 370 -11.59 -11.47 30.35
N THR A 371 -11.29 -10.19 30.45
CA THR A 371 -10.94 -9.53 31.72
C THR A 371 -11.70 -8.22 31.90
N ILE A 372 -11.74 -7.75 33.16
CA ILE A 372 -12.06 -6.36 33.48
C ILE A 372 -10.77 -5.74 34.02
N ILE A 373 -10.37 -4.63 33.45
CA ILE A 373 -9.16 -3.91 33.88
C ILE A 373 -9.51 -2.48 34.30
N ARG A 374 -8.61 -1.88 35.06
CA ARG A 374 -8.57 -0.44 35.29
C ARG A 374 -7.13 0.03 35.06
N SER A 375 -6.91 0.82 34.01
CA SER A 375 -5.60 1.38 33.75
C SER A 375 -5.27 2.44 34.81
N ASN A 376 -4.17 2.27 35.54
CA ASN A 376 -3.72 3.20 36.58
C ASN A 376 -3.08 4.46 35.98
N ARG A 377 -2.50 4.34 34.79
CA ARG A 377 -1.77 5.44 34.14
C ARG A 377 -1.73 5.30 32.62
N ARG A 378 -1.98 6.41 31.95
CA ARG A 378 -1.67 6.56 30.53
C ARG A 378 -0.33 7.27 30.39
N TYR A 379 0.64 6.66 29.71
CA TYR A 379 1.93 7.24 29.37
C TYR A 379 2.02 7.61 27.90
N ALA A 380 2.76 8.69 27.59
CA ALA A 380 3.28 8.90 26.25
C ALA A 380 4.61 8.13 26.08
N TYR A 381 4.94 7.72 24.83
CA TYR A 381 6.21 7.04 24.55
C TYR A 381 7.42 7.83 25.05
N GLU A 382 7.40 9.16 24.93
CA GLU A 382 8.47 10.05 25.36
C GLU A 382 8.67 9.99 26.88
N GLU A 383 7.57 9.97 27.65
CA GLU A 383 7.61 9.88 29.13
C GLU A 383 8.24 8.56 29.60
N VAL A 384 7.83 7.44 28.97
CA VAL A 384 8.42 6.13 29.29
C VAL A 384 9.89 6.11 28.93
N GLN A 385 10.27 6.66 27.78
CA GLN A 385 11.66 6.72 27.34
C GLN A 385 12.53 7.51 28.33
N GLU A 386 12.06 8.66 28.82
CA GLU A 386 12.76 9.46 29.85
C GLU A 386 12.93 8.67 31.15
N ILE A 387 11.89 7.94 31.56
CA ILE A 387 11.97 7.08 32.75
C ILE A 387 13.01 5.97 32.55
N LEU A 388 13.01 5.30 31.42
CA LEU A 388 13.98 4.24 31.11
C LEU A 388 15.42 4.77 31.12
N GLU A 389 15.69 5.90 30.51
CA GLU A 389 17.03 6.54 30.48
C GLU A 389 17.49 6.99 31.86
N ALA A 390 16.59 7.57 32.67
CA ALA A 390 16.89 7.96 34.05
C ALA A 390 17.29 6.76 34.92
N ASN A 391 16.93 5.54 34.50
CA ASN A 391 17.25 4.29 35.20
C ASN A 391 18.35 3.48 34.51
N GLY A 392 19.14 4.13 33.63
CA GLY A 392 20.36 3.56 33.03
C GLY A 392 20.15 2.73 31.77
N VAL A 393 18.98 2.82 31.14
CA VAL A 393 18.76 2.27 29.79
C VAL A 393 19.43 3.18 28.77
N ILE A 394 20.24 2.61 27.91
CA ILE A 394 20.83 3.32 26.77
C ILE A 394 20.02 2.98 25.52
N ASP A 395 19.33 3.99 24.99
CA ASP A 395 18.44 3.81 23.85
C ASP A 395 19.15 3.19 22.64
N GLY A 396 18.48 2.25 22.00
CA GLY A 396 18.94 1.61 20.76
C GLY A 396 20.00 0.53 20.92
N THR A 397 20.62 0.35 22.10
CA THR A 397 21.65 -0.70 22.29
C THR A 397 21.07 -2.12 22.30
N GLY A 398 19.78 -2.26 22.63
CA GLY A 398 19.14 -3.56 22.80
C GLY A 398 19.58 -4.30 24.08
N GLU A 399 20.44 -3.71 24.89
CA GLU A 399 20.88 -4.31 26.17
C GLU A 399 19.78 -4.18 27.23
N PRO A 400 19.45 -5.27 27.95
CA PRO A 400 18.48 -5.24 29.00
C PRO A 400 18.90 -4.28 30.13
N ALA A 401 17.94 -3.56 30.70
CA ALA A 401 18.18 -2.72 31.87
C ALA A 401 18.72 -3.52 33.06
N PRO A 402 19.51 -2.91 33.95
CA PRO A 402 19.96 -3.54 35.19
C PRO A 402 18.76 -3.98 36.05
N LYS A 403 18.85 -5.16 36.68
CA LYS A 403 17.79 -5.68 37.55
C LYS A 403 17.52 -4.77 38.79
N ALA A 404 18.51 -4.00 39.18
CA ALA A 404 18.39 -3.00 40.23
C ALA A 404 19.32 -1.82 39.90
N PRO A 405 18.80 -0.64 39.56
CA PRO A 405 19.61 0.54 39.34
C PRO A 405 20.35 0.96 40.62
N LYS A 406 21.62 1.36 40.47
CA LYS A 406 22.37 1.94 41.60
C LYS A 406 21.68 3.22 42.06
N GLY A 407 21.21 3.24 43.33
CA GLY A 407 20.50 4.39 43.89
C GLY A 407 18.97 4.29 43.88
N GLY A 408 18.40 3.13 43.50
CA GLY A 408 16.96 2.90 43.41
C GLY A 408 16.33 3.37 42.11
N TYR A 409 15.06 3.03 41.91
CA TYR A 409 14.29 3.43 40.72
C TYR A 409 13.91 4.91 40.77
N LYS A 410 14.00 5.59 39.65
CA LYS A 410 13.66 7.02 39.49
C LYS A 410 12.44 7.16 38.55
N GLY A 411 11.44 7.85 39.01
CA GLY A 411 10.20 8.07 38.29
C GLY A 411 9.04 7.20 38.77
N GLU A 412 7.84 7.59 38.40
CA GLU A 412 6.61 6.91 38.80
C GLU A 412 6.52 5.52 38.17
N ASN A 413 6.30 4.47 38.92
CA ASN A 413 6.24 3.07 38.46
C ASN A 413 7.49 2.61 37.70
N ALA A 414 8.63 3.26 37.89
CA ALA A 414 9.87 2.97 37.14
C ALA A 414 10.34 1.50 37.34
N ASP A 415 10.11 0.90 38.52
CA ASP A 415 10.38 -0.51 38.77
C ASP A 415 9.63 -1.44 37.78
N LYS A 416 8.39 -1.13 37.51
CA LYS A 416 7.53 -1.91 36.59
C LYS A 416 7.90 -1.67 35.12
N LEU A 417 8.09 -0.40 34.74
CA LEU A 417 8.44 -0.03 33.35
C LEU A 417 9.82 -0.57 32.94
N VAL A 418 10.82 -0.45 33.81
CA VAL A 418 12.17 -1.00 33.60
C VAL A 418 12.15 -2.53 33.52
N THR A 419 11.30 -3.18 34.34
CA THR A 419 11.13 -4.65 34.24
C THR A 419 10.49 -5.07 32.95
N LEU A 420 9.43 -4.38 32.49
CA LEU A 420 8.80 -4.62 31.19
C LEU A 420 9.79 -4.43 30.05
N ASP A 421 10.58 -3.34 30.05
CA ASP A 421 11.63 -3.10 29.05
C ASP A 421 12.67 -4.22 29.01
N ARG A 422 13.15 -4.65 30.18
CA ARG A 422 14.09 -5.77 30.31
C ARG A 422 13.53 -7.06 29.66
N LEU A 423 12.30 -7.41 30.00
CA LEU A 423 11.64 -8.60 29.43
C LEU A 423 11.43 -8.46 27.94
N ALA A 424 10.99 -7.29 27.47
CA ALA A 424 10.81 -7.01 26.05
C ALA A 424 12.12 -7.14 25.25
N LYS A 425 13.24 -6.61 25.76
CA LYS A 425 14.56 -6.75 25.12
C LYS A 425 15.02 -8.21 25.05
N LEU A 426 14.75 -9.00 26.08
CA LEU A 426 15.04 -10.45 26.05
C LEU A 426 14.18 -11.18 25.00
N LEU A 427 12.90 -10.85 24.87
CA LEU A 427 12.01 -11.37 23.82
C LEU A 427 12.54 -10.99 22.44
N ARG A 428 12.91 -9.72 22.25
CA ARG A 428 13.46 -9.20 21.00
C ARG A 428 14.76 -9.92 20.61
N ALA A 429 15.68 -10.11 21.53
CA ALA A 429 16.93 -10.84 21.28
C ALA A 429 16.66 -12.28 20.83
N LYS A 430 15.70 -12.99 21.44
CA LYS A 430 15.29 -14.33 21.02
C LYS A 430 14.71 -14.34 19.60
N ARG A 431 13.90 -13.34 19.25
CA ARG A 431 13.27 -13.21 17.93
C ARG A 431 14.34 -12.99 16.85
N PHE A 432 15.30 -12.10 17.06
CA PHE A 432 16.39 -11.90 16.10
C PHE A 432 17.31 -13.13 15.99
N LYS A 433 17.58 -13.81 17.10
CA LYS A 433 18.32 -15.09 17.07
C LYS A 433 17.57 -16.16 16.26
N ALA A 434 16.24 -16.15 16.28
CA ALA A 434 15.40 -17.04 15.45
C ALA A 434 15.44 -16.69 13.96
N GLY A 435 15.86 -15.45 13.61
CA GLY A 435 15.98 -15.01 12.22
C GLY A 435 14.99 -13.95 11.78
N ALA A 436 14.41 -13.17 12.70
CA ALA A 436 13.65 -11.99 12.34
C ALA A 436 14.52 -10.99 11.57
N VAL A 437 13.96 -10.32 10.57
CA VAL A 437 14.68 -9.35 9.74
C VAL A 437 14.64 -7.98 10.41
N LYS A 438 15.81 -7.32 10.48
CA LYS A 438 15.98 -6.00 11.07
C LYS A 438 15.87 -4.94 9.98
N PHE A 439 14.83 -4.10 10.06
CA PHE A 439 14.71 -2.89 9.28
C PHE A 439 14.34 -1.75 10.22
N ASP A 440 15.24 -0.81 10.44
CA ASP A 440 14.94 0.43 11.14
C ASP A 440 14.42 1.44 10.12
N ARG A 441 13.23 1.98 10.38
CA ARG A 441 12.62 3.01 9.54
C ARG A 441 12.53 4.30 10.32
N GLU A 442 12.85 5.38 9.65
CA GLU A 442 12.52 6.72 10.07
C GLU A 442 11.21 7.12 9.39
N GLU A 443 10.26 7.63 10.14
CA GLU A 443 8.98 8.08 9.60
C GLU A 443 8.97 9.60 9.58
N LEU A 444 8.63 10.17 8.42
CA LEU A 444 8.51 11.61 8.25
C LEU A 444 7.20 12.09 8.88
N HIS A 445 7.32 13.02 9.81
CA HIS A 445 6.22 13.70 10.47
C HIS A 445 6.28 15.21 10.21
N PHE A 446 5.11 15.87 10.34
CA PHE A 446 4.99 17.30 10.22
C PHE A 446 4.38 17.89 11.49
N ASP A 447 4.96 18.99 11.97
CA ASP A 447 4.24 19.91 12.85
C ASP A 447 3.38 20.79 11.94
N ILE A 448 2.10 20.86 12.22
CA ILE A 448 1.11 21.64 11.45
C ILE A 448 0.49 22.72 12.34
N ASP A 449 0.13 23.84 11.74
CA ASP A 449 -0.58 24.93 12.41
C ASP A 449 -2.10 24.64 12.55
N GLU A 450 -2.84 25.55 13.13
CA GLU A 450 -4.31 25.45 13.30
C GLU A 450 -5.08 25.40 11.98
N HIS A 451 -4.46 25.79 10.87
CA HIS A 451 -5.02 25.72 9.51
C HIS A 451 -4.56 24.47 8.75
N GLY A 452 -3.82 23.57 9.40
CA GLY A 452 -3.28 22.35 8.81
C GLY A 452 -2.06 22.56 7.92
N LYS A 453 -1.44 23.79 7.92
CA LYS A 453 -0.25 24.09 7.12
C LYS A 453 1.01 23.53 7.80
N PRO A 454 1.92 22.87 7.06
CA PRO A 454 3.15 22.34 7.64
C PRO A 454 4.12 23.46 8.01
N ILE A 455 4.52 23.50 9.30
CA ILE A 455 5.48 24.48 9.83
C ILE A 455 6.90 23.89 9.84
N ARG A 456 6.99 22.61 10.19
CA ARG A 456 8.25 21.88 10.36
C ARG A 456 8.06 20.42 9.96
N CYS A 457 9.09 19.84 9.36
CA CYS A 457 9.20 18.38 9.19
C CYS A 457 10.30 17.82 10.09
N TYR A 458 10.10 16.62 10.59
CA TYR A 458 11.07 15.91 11.44
C TYR A 458 10.91 14.39 11.30
N PHE A 459 11.96 13.66 11.73
CA PHE A 459 11.95 12.20 11.69
C PHE A 459 11.70 11.64 13.07
N LYS A 460 10.75 10.72 13.13
CA LYS A 460 10.48 9.93 14.32
C LYS A 460 11.11 8.56 14.17
N ARG A 461 11.97 8.21 15.13
CA ARG A 461 12.58 6.88 15.24
C ARG A 461 11.83 6.07 16.28
N SER A 462 11.71 4.76 16.03
CA SER A 462 11.26 3.82 17.05
C SER A 462 12.32 3.67 18.14
N ARG A 463 12.00 4.13 19.36
CA ARG A 463 12.87 4.06 20.55
C ARG A 463 12.53 2.84 21.40
N ASP A 464 13.25 2.64 22.50
CA ASP A 464 13.06 1.47 23.36
C ASP A 464 11.65 1.41 23.95
N ALA A 465 11.04 2.54 24.30
CA ALA A 465 9.64 2.59 24.75
C ALA A 465 8.64 2.05 23.71
N ASN A 466 8.86 2.34 22.41
CA ASN A 466 8.03 1.78 21.33
C ASN A 466 8.26 0.27 21.19
N LYS A 467 9.53 -0.15 21.25
CA LYS A 467 9.92 -1.56 21.12
C LYS A 467 9.40 -2.41 22.29
N LEU A 468 9.26 -1.81 23.49
CA LEU A 468 8.65 -2.45 24.65
C LEU A 468 7.23 -2.92 24.33
N ILE A 469 6.38 -2.03 23.84
CA ILE A 469 5.00 -2.35 23.47
C ILE A 469 4.99 -3.34 22.30
N GLU A 470 5.78 -3.08 21.24
CA GLU A 470 5.88 -3.95 20.07
C GLU A 470 6.13 -5.41 20.45
N GLU A 471 7.10 -5.69 21.31
CA GLU A 471 7.47 -7.08 21.63
C GLU A 471 6.37 -7.83 22.41
N PHE A 472 5.64 -7.16 23.32
CA PHE A 472 4.50 -7.79 23.99
C PHE A 472 3.30 -7.98 23.06
N MET A 473 3.05 -7.04 22.14
CA MET A 473 2.03 -7.19 21.11
C MET A 473 2.38 -8.35 20.16
N LEU A 474 3.63 -8.46 19.73
CA LEU A 474 4.11 -9.58 18.92
C LEU A 474 3.98 -10.92 19.65
N LEU A 475 4.30 -10.96 20.95
CA LEU A 475 4.15 -12.15 21.78
C LEU A 475 2.68 -12.59 21.87
N ALA A 476 1.76 -11.66 22.13
CA ALA A 476 0.32 -11.94 22.20
C ALA A 476 -0.23 -12.42 20.87
N ASN A 477 0.05 -11.71 19.76
CA ASN A 477 -0.37 -12.06 18.42
C ASN A 477 0.08 -13.47 18.00
N ARG A 478 1.36 -13.78 18.25
CA ARG A 478 1.93 -15.10 17.99
C ARG A 478 1.25 -16.19 18.82
N THR A 479 1.08 -15.96 20.12
CA THR A 479 0.50 -16.93 21.05
C THR A 479 -0.95 -17.25 20.67
N VAL A 480 -1.74 -16.25 20.32
CA VAL A 480 -3.10 -16.41 19.79
C VAL A 480 -3.09 -17.25 18.52
N ALA A 481 -2.23 -16.95 17.56
CA ALA A 481 -2.13 -17.72 16.32
C ALA A 481 -1.73 -19.18 16.58
N GLU A 482 -0.75 -19.42 17.43
CA GLU A 482 -0.29 -20.77 17.82
C GLU A 482 -1.39 -21.56 18.54
N SER A 483 -2.18 -20.94 19.40
CA SER A 483 -3.24 -21.61 20.18
C SER A 483 -4.29 -22.28 19.31
N ILE A 484 -4.56 -21.73 18.12
CA ILE A 484 -5.53 -22.26 17.14
C ILE A 484 -4.84 -23.06 16.03
N GLY A 485 -3.69 -22.57 15.55
CA GLY A 485 -3.00 -23.12 14.37
C GLY A 485 -2.14 -24.35 14.69
N LYS A 486 -1.51 -24.39 15.89
CA LYS A 486 -0.60 -25.46 16.30
C LYS A 486 -1.35 -26.64 16.91
N ILE A 487 -1.85 -27.50 16.05
CA ILE A 487 -2.69 -28.63 16.43
C ILE A 487 -1.89 -29.96 16.54
N LYS A 488 -2.43 -30.90 17.31
CA LYS A 488 -1.90 -32.27 17.37
C LYS A 488 -2.05 -32.96 16.01
N LYS A 489 -1.05 -33.77 15.66
CA LYS A 489 -1.00 -34.54 14.41
C LYS A 489 -2.31 -35.29 14.18
N GLY A 490 -2.90 -35.13 12.99
CA GLY A 490 -4.14 -35.82 12.59
C GLY A 490 -5.44 -35.00 12.79
N ARG A 491 -5.38 -33.77 13.28
CA ARG A 491 -6.53 -32.85 13.33
C ARG A 491 -6.33 -31.71 12.33
N LYS A 492 -7.44 -31.13 11.81
CA LYS A 492 -7.41 -29.89 11.00
C LYS A 492 -7.53 -28.67 11.94
N ALA A 493 -6.72 -27.64 11.75
CA ALA A 493 -6.84 -26.38 12.46
C ALA A 493 -8.22 -25.75 12.16
N LYS A 494 -8.77 -25.02 13.14
CA LYS A 494 -9.96 -24.21 12.91
C LYS A 494 -9.58 -22.97 12.11
N THR A 495 -10.51 -22.44 11.33
CA THR A 495 -10.34 -21.22 10.52
C THR A 495 -9.91 -20.04 11.40
N LEU A 496 -8.84 -19.36 11.03
CA LEU A 496 -8.36 -18.14 11.69
C LEU A 496 -7.73 -17.23 10.64
N PRO A 497 -7.98 -15.92 10.64
CA PRO A 497 -7.20 -14.97 9.86
C PRO A 497 -5.76 -14.91 10.38
N TYR A 498 -4.79 -15.26 9.52
CA TYR A 498 -3.37 -15.08 9.79
C TYR A 498 -2.84 -13.84 9.08
N ARG A 499 -1.84 -13.20 9.68
CA ARG A 499 -1.01 -12.21 9.00
C ARG A 499 0.19 -12.94 8.41
N ILE A 500 0.18 -13.18 7.12
CA ILE A 500 1.19 -13.95 6.42
C ILE A 500 2.18 -13.03 5.68
N HIS A 501 3.44 -13.46 5.63
CA HIS A 501 4.49 -12.78 4.89
C HIS A 501 5.37 -13.83 4.21
N ASP A 502 5.31 -13.90 2.89
CA ASP A 502 6.04 -14.90 2.11
C ASP A 502 7.54 -14.59 2.06
N ASN A 503 8.30 -15.55 1.55
CA ASN A 503 9.73 -15.39 1.29
C ASN A 503 9.96 -14.24 0.31
N PRO A 504 11.14 -13.59 0.35
CA PRO A 504 11.52 -12.60 -0.64
C PRO A 504 11.43 -13.13 -2.07
N ASP A 505 11.10 -12.25 -3.02
CA ASP A 505 11.05 -12.56 -4.44
C ASP A 505 12.45 -13.01 -4.94
N PRO A 506 12.60 -14.24 -5.48
CA PRO A 506 13.89 -14.75 -5.89
C PRO A 506 14.59 -13.92 -6.96
N GLN A 507 13.84 -13.35 -7.91
CA GLN A 507 14.42 -12.53 -8.99
C GLN A 507 14.93 -11.19 -8.44
N LYS A 508 14.17 -10.58 -7.54
CA LYS A 508 14.57 -9.33 -6.88
C LYS A 508 15.74 -9.55 -5.90
N MET A 509 15.78 -10.70 -5.22
CA MET A 509 16.94 -11.09 -4.39
C MET A 509 18.20 -11.27 -5.23
N GLU A 510 18.10 -11.85 -6.42
CA GLU A 510 19.24 -11.94 -7.33
C GLU A 510 19.68 -10.55 -7.83
N THR A 511 18.73 -9.66 -8.11
CA THR A 511 19.03 -8.25 -8.43
C THR A 511 19.75 -7.56 -7.27
N LEU A 512 19.28 -7.73 -6.04
CA LEU A 512 19.95 -7.23 -4.84
C LEU A 512 21.38 -7.78 -4.75
N ARG A 513 21.58 -9.09 -4.92
CA ARG A 513 22.91 -9.74 -4.88
C ARG A 513 23.87 -9.12 -5.89
N GLN A 514 23.43 -8.96 -7.14
CA GLN A 514 24.24 -8.34 -8.20
C GLN A 514 24.58 -6.87 -7.89
N PHE A 515 23.64 -6.17 -7.28
CA PHE A 515 23.81 -4.77 -6.91
C PHE A 515 24.86 -4.59 -5.80
N ILE A 516 24.75 -5.32 -4.68
CA ILE A 516 25.62 -5.14 -3.50
C ILE A 516 27.04 -5.63 -3.71
N VAL A 517 27.29 -6.56 -4.65
CA VAL A 517 28.64 -7.04 -5.01
C VAL A 517 29.55 -5.87 -5.44
N LYS A 518 28.98 -4.82 -6.02
CA LYS A 518 29.73 -3.60 -6.45
C LYS A 518 30.34 -2.85 -5.27
N PHE A 519 29.74 -2.98 -4.08
CA PHE A 519 30.21 -2.39 -2.82
C PHE A 519 31.02 -3.37 -1.98
N GLY A 520 31.26 -4.60 -2.50
CA GLY A 520 32.01 -5.62 -1.80
C GLY A 520 31.18 -6.48 -0.82
N TYR A 521 29.87 -6.27 -0.74
CA TYR A 521 29.00 -7.03 0.15
C TYR A 521 28.50 -8.34 -0.48
N LYS A 522 28.03 -9.26 0.38
CA LYS A 522 27.48 -10.56 -0.03
C LYS A 522 26.18 -10.84 0.69
N VAL A 523 25.21 -11.43 -0.02
CA VAL A 523 23.96 -11.92 0.54
C VAL A 523 23.64 -13.30 -0.02
N LYS A 524 23.07 -14.19 0.80
CA LYS A 524 22.55 -15.47 0.35
C LYS A 524 21.15 -15.28 -0.21
N THR A 525 20.93 -15.77 -1.41
CA THR A 525 19.65 -15.69 -2.12
C THR A 525 18.88 -17.01 -2.11
N ASP A 526 19.49 -18.06 -1.56
CA ASP A 526 18.99 -19.42 -1.48
C ASP A 526 19.15 -20.01 -0.07
N GLY A 527 18.52 -21.16 0.16
CA GLY A 527 18.62 -21.90 1.42
C GLY A 527 17.36 -21.79 2.29
N THR A 528 17.50 -22.06 3.59
CA THR A 528 16.38 -21.98 4.54
C THR A 528 15.98 -20.52 4.82
N LYS A 529 14.68 -20.30 5.17
CA LYS A 529 14.15 -18.98 5.57
C LYS A 529 15.07 -18.27 6.57
N GLY A 530 15.48 -18.97 7.63
CA GLY A 530 16.37 -18.42 8.65
C GLY A 530 17.79 -18.11 8.16
N ALA A 531 18.32 -18.86 7.18
CA ALA A 531 19.64 -18.57 6.61
C ALA A 531 19.62 -17.31 5.75
N MET A 532 18.59 -17.12 4.93
CA MET A 532 18.39 -15.90 4.14
C MET A 532 18.20 -14.67 5.05
N ALA A 533 17.36 -14.78 6.08
CA ALA A 533 17.10 -13.68 7.00
C ALA A 533 18.35 -13.27 7.77
N ARG A 534 19.13 -14.22 8.30
CA ARG A 534 20.43 -13.93 8.95
C ARG A 534 21.43 -13.29 8.00
N SER A 535 21.46 -13.71 6.74
CA SER A 535 22.34 -13.11 5.72
C SER A 535 21.94 -11.69 5.37
N LEU A 536 20.64 -11.40 5.34
CA LEU A 536 20.12 -10.02 5.17
C LEU A 536 20.46 -9.15 6.38
N ASN A 537 20.24 -9.64 7.61
CA ASN A 537 20.62 -8.90 8.82
C ASN A 537 22.11 -8.58 8.83
N LYS A 538 22.96 -9.56 8.50
CA LYS A 538 24.39 -9.31 8.40
C LYS A 538 24.72 -8.25 7.37
N LEU A 539 24.06 -8.25 6.21
CA LEU A 539 24.23 -7.21 5.21
C LEU A 539 23.86 -5.83 5.75
N MET A 540 22.73 -5.73 6.50
CA MET A 540 22.33 -4.46 7.13
C MET A 540 23.35 -3.98 8.16
N ASP A 541 23.83 -4.89 9.03
CA ASP A 541 24.84 -4.58 10.03
C ASP A 541 26.21 -4.18 9.37
N ASP A 542 26.63 -4.88 8.31
CA ASP A 542 27.88 -4.62 7.59
C ASP A 542 27.88 -3.26 6.86
N CYS A 543 26.71 -2.77 6.41
CA CYS A 543 26.58 -1.49 5.71
C CYS A 543 26.14 -0.33 6.62
N ASP A 544 25.84 -0.58 7.89
CA ASP A 544 25.38 0.46 8.82
C ASP A 544 26.40 1.61 8.95
N GLY A 545 25.91 2.85 8.96
CA GLY A 545 26.73 4.05 9.00
C GLY A 545 27.55 4.33 7.72
N ARG A 546 27.40 3.53 6.67
CA ARG A 546 28.06 3.75 5.36
C ARG A 546 27.18 4.59 4.45
N PRO A 547 27.77 5.36 3.50
CA PRO A 547 27.00 6.18 2.55
C PRO A 547 25.97 5.37 1.74
N GLU A 548 26.32 4.13 1.38
CA GLU A 548 25.46 3.21 0.62
C GLU A 548 24.36 2.53 1.44
N SER A 549 24.31 2.70 2.77
CA SER A 549 23.40 1.97 3.67
C SER A 549 21.94 2.16 3.31
N LYS A 550 21.47 3.41 3.20
CA LYS A 550 20.06 3.72 2.86
C LYS A 550 19.66 3.11 1.52
N MET A 551 20.54 3.14 0.54
CA MET A 551 20.31 2.59 -0.79
C MET A 551 20.20 1.06 -0.75
N ILE A 552 21.13 0.37 -0.07
CA ILE A 552 21.10 -1.09 0.10
C ILE A 552 19.83 -1.51 0.82
N GLN A 553 19.43 -0.80 1.88
CA GLN A 553 18.18 -1.04 2.60
C GLN A 553 16.96 -0.88 1.69
N SER A 554 16.91 0.17 0.85
CA SER A 554 15.81 0.39 -0.10
C SER A 554 15.69 -0.73 -1.12
N VAL A 555 16.81 -1.19 -1.71
CA VAL A 555 16.80 -2.30 -2.68
C VAL A 555 16.42 -3.62 -2.00
N ALA A 556 16.94 -3.88 -0.79
CA ALA A 556 16.58 -5.06 0.00
C ALA A 556 15.09 -5.09 0.35
N LEU A 557 14.53 -3.95 0.75
CA LEU A 557 13.11 -3.83 1.06
C LEU A 557 12.21 -4.09 -0.17
N ARG A 558 12.62 -3.64 -1.36
CA ARG A 558 11.91 -3.90 -2.62
C ARG A 558 11.91 -5.39 -3.01
N ALA A 559 12.85 -6.17 -2.51
CA ALA A 559 12.90 -7.62 -2.70
C ALA A 559 11.95 -8.37 -1.76
N MET A 560 11.50 -7.75 -0.65
CA MET A 560 10.53 -8.35 0.25
C MET A 560 9.14 -8.40 -0.39
N MET A 561 8.41 -9.48 -0.08
CA MET A 561 6.99 -9.56 -0.38
C MET A 561 6.20 -8.65 0.57
N LYS A 562 4.95 -8.33 0.23
CA LYS A 562 4.06 -7.62 1.14
C LYS A 562 3.37 -8.63 2.05
N ALA A 563 3.24 -8.28 3.33
CA ALA A 563 2.39 -9.03 4.24
C ALA A 563 0.91 -8.83 3.87
N LYS A 564 0.09 -9.86 4.05
CA LYS A 564 -1.36 -9.84 3.80
C LYS A 564 -2.11 -10.70 4.80
N TYR A 565 -3.42 -10.55 4.86
CA TYR A 565 -4.27 -11.47 5.63
C TYR A 565 -4.70 -12.65 4.77
N SER A 566 -4.77 -13.83 5.36
CA SER A 566 -5.30 -15.05 4.75
C SER A 566 -5.62 -16.09 5.82
N VAL A 567 -6.59 -16.95 5.57
CA VAL A 567 -6.84 -18.12 6.43
C VAL A 567 -5.87 -19.27 6.17
N HIS A 568 -5.05 -19.16 5.13
CA HIS A 568 -4.01 -20.13 4.76
C HIS A 568 -2.66 -19.71 5.33
N ASN A 569 -2.28 -20.34 6.45
CA ASN A 569 -1.02 -20.00 7.11
C ASN A 569 0.21 -20.48 6.32
N ILE A 570 1.11 -19.58 6.01
CA ILE A 570 2.46 -19.86 5.45
C ILE A 570 3.59 -19.35 6.36
N GLY A 571 3.23 -18.79 7.53
CA GLY A 571 4.14 -18.11 8.44
C GLY A 571 4.43 -16.66 8.03
N HIS A 572 5.29 -16.00 8.79
CA HIS A 572 5.68 -14.61 8.58
C HIS A 572 7.20 -14.48 8.49
N PHE A 573 7.73 -14.39 7.26
CA PHE A 573 9.18 -14.37 7.00
C PHE A 573 9.90 -13.26 7.80
N GLY A 574 9.44 -12.02 7.72
CA GLY A 574 10.10 -10.88 8.36
C GLY A 574 10.18 -10.99 9.88
N LEU A 575 9.21 -11.64 10.54
CA LEU A 575 9.18 -11.83 11.99
C LEU A 575 9.80 -13.16 12.45
N ALA A 576 10.12 -14.06 11.54
CA ALA A 576 10.54 -15.43 11.82
C ALA A 576 9.53 -16.23 12.66
N PHE A 577 8.23 -16.05 12.40
CA PHE A 577 7.15 -16.77 13.06
C PHE A 577 6.50 -17.78 12.12
N ASP A 578 6.27 -18.99 12.63
CA ASP A 578 5.53 -20.03 11.89
C ASP A 578 4.01 -19.77 11.94
N TYR A 579 3.54 -19.11 12.98
CA TYR A 579 2.15 -18.70 13.18
C TYR A 579 2.11 -17.25 13.63
N TYR A 580 1.33 -16.43 12.95
CA TYR A 580 1.17 -15.04 13.33
C TYR A 580 -0.20 -14.53 12.88
N THR A 581 -0.87 -13.81 13.76
CA THR A 581 -2.13 -13.12 13.46
C THR A 581 -2.08 -11.71 14.03
N HIS A 582 -3.07 -10.91 13.72
CA HIS A 582 -3.32 -9.66 14.41
C HIS A 582 -4.49 -9.85 15.38
N PHE A 583 -4.26 -9.50 16.64
CA PHE A 583 -5.22 -9.60 17.73
C PHE A 583 -5.27 -8.30 18.55
N THR A 584 -4.22 -7.49 18.48
CA THR A 584 -3.90 -6.45 19.46
C THR A 584 -4.43 -5.05 19.11
N SER A 585 -5.19 -4.87 18.01
CA SER A 585 -5.71 -3.54 17.65
C SER A 585 -7.10 -3.60 16.99
N PRO A 586 -8.15 -4.09 17.68
CA PRO A 586 -9.49 -4.27 17.11
C PRO A 586 -10.27 -2.97 16.93
N ILE A 587 -9.86 -1.86 17.57
CA ILE A 587 -10.48 -0.54 17.36
C ILE A 587 -10.20 -0.03 15.95
N ARG A 588 -8.99 -0.32 15.44
CA ARG A 588 -8.51 0.24 14.17
C ARG A 588 -8.27 -0.79 13.07
N ARG A 589 -8.41 -2.10 13.32
CA ARG A 589 -8.25 -3.16 12.32
C ARG A 589 -9.35 -4.22 12.45
N TYR A 590 -10.10 -4.44 11.39
CA TYR A 590 -11.18 -5.43 11.39
C TYR A 590 -10.71 -6.89 11.52
N PRO A 591 -9.55 -7.31 10.97
CA PRO A 591 -9.01 -8.65 11.21
C PRO A 591 -8.86 -9.02 12.68
N ASP A 592 -8.47 -8.09 13.53
CA ASP A 592 -8.35 -8.29 14.98
C ASP A 592 -9.73 -8.58 15.61
N THR A 593 -10.75 -7.84 15.21
CA THR A 593 -12.14 -8.08 15.64
C THR A 593 -12.63 -9.47 15.19
N MET A 594 -12.29 -9.90 13.96
CA MET A 594 -12.59 -11.27 13.49
C MET A 594 -11.91 -12.33 14.38
N VAL A 595 -10.63 -12.11 14.73
CA VAL A 595 -9.89 -13.03 15.59
C VAL A 595 -10.52 -13.13 16.97
N HIS A 596 -10.90 -12.00 17.59
CA HIS A 596 -11.60 -11.98 18.89
C HIS A 596 -12.87 -12.82 18.87
N ARG A 597 -13.72 -12.63 17.87
CA ARG A 597 -14.97 -13.39 17.71
C ARG A 597 -14.73 -14.89 17.52
N LEU A 598 -13.72 -15.25 16.72
CA LEU A 598 -13.40 -16.64 16.48
C LEU A 598 -12.80 -17.32 17.73
N LEU A 599 -11.96 -16.63 18.49
CA LEU A 599 -11.46 -17.13 19.78
C LEU A 599 -12.60 -17.42 20.75
N THR A 600 -13.51 -16.47 20.95
CA THR A 600 -14.70 -16.64 21.80
C THR A 600 -15.57 -17.79 21.33
N ARG A 601 -15.85 -17.87 20.02
CA ARG A 601 -16.60 -18.99 19.44
C ARG A 601 -15.94 -20.34 19.72
N TYR A 602 -14.62 -20.43 19.59
CA TYR A 602 -13.89 -21.69 19.75
C TYR A 602 -13.69 -22.08 21.21
N ALA A 603 -13.53 -21.11 22.11
CA ALA A 603 -13.51 -21.33 23.57
C ALA A 603 -14.83 -21.93 24.06
N ASN A 604 -15.95 -21.47 23.48
CA ASN A 604 -17.30 -21.99 23.79
C ASN A 604 -17.64 -23.28 23.01
N GLY A 605 -16.66 -24.01 22.48
CA GLY A 605 -16.85 -25.29 21.79
C GLY A 605 -17.42 -25.20 20.38
N GLY A 606 -17.53 -24.01 19.79
CA GLY A 606 -18.07 -23.79 18.46
C GLY A 606 -17.27 -24.51 17.35
N ARG A 607 -17.96 -24.87 16.25
CA ARG A 607 -17.36 -25.48 15.06
C ARG A 607 -16.49 -24.44 14.32
N SER A 608 -15.54 -24.93 13.50
CA SER A 608 -14.74 -24.09 12.60
C SER A 608 -15.65 -23.20 11.75
N ALA A 609 -15.27 -21.94 11.60
CA ALA A 609 -15.98 -20.99 10.76
C ALA A 609 -15.83 -21.33 9.26
N ASN A 610 -16.65 -20.71 8.41
CA ASN A 610 -16.61 -20.89 6.96
C ASN A 610 -15.29 -20.30 6.40
N GLU A 611 -14.39 -21.17 5.96
CA GLU A 611 -13.08 -20.83 5.46
C GLU A 611 -13.13 -19.85 4.27
N LYS A 612 -14.03 -20.10 3.31
CA LYS A 612 -14.19 -19.26 2.11
C LYS A 612 -14.63 -17.84 2.46
N HIS A 613 -15.62 -17.71 3.35
CA HIS A 613 -16.13 -16.41 3.78
C HIS A 613 -15.03 -15.58 4.48
N TYR A 614 -14.26 -16.22 5.37
CA TYR A 614 -13.17 -15.52 6.06
C TYR A 614 -11.97 -15.21 5.16
N GLU A 615 -11.73 -16.02 4.10
CA GLU A 615 -10.73 -15.68 3.10
C GLU A 615 -11.14 -14.44 2.30
N GLU A 616 -12.41 -14.35 1.86
CA GLU A 616 -12.95 -13.17 1.18
C GLU A 616 -12.82 -11.89 2.05
N LEU A 617 -13.08 -12.00 3.36
CA LEU A 617 -12.85 -10.89 4.30
C LEU A 617 -11.37 -10.54 4.45
N CYS A 618 -10.48 -11.52 4.50
CA CYS A 618 -9.03 -11.31 4.57
C CYS A 618 -8.49 -10.60 3.33
N GLU A 619 -8.96 -10.99 2.14
CA GLU A 619 -8.62 -10.33 0.88
C GLU A 619 -9.07 -8.88 0.89
N HIS A 620 -10.35 -8.63 1.24
CA HIS A 620 -10.88 -7.27 1.37
C HIS A 620 -10.09 -6.41 2.38
N CYS A 621 -9.77 -6.94 3.56
CA CYS A 621 -8.99 -6.22 4.55
C CYS A 621 -7.58 -5.88 4.04
N SER A 622 -6.95 -6.79 3.29
CA SER A 622 -5.62 -6.56 2.70
C SER A 622 -5.65 -5.49 1.60
N GLU A 623 -6.71 -5.47 0.80
CA GLU A 623 -6.93 -4.43 -0.22
C GLU A 623 -7.14 -3.06 0.42
N MET A 624 -8.02 -2.99 1.44
CA MET A 624 -8.32 -1.72 2.13
C MET A 624 -7.11 -1.18 2.90
N GLU A 625 -6.29 -2.06 3.49
CA GLU A 625 -5.00 -1.66 4.10
C GLU A 625 -4.08 -1.00 3.07
N LEU A 626 -3.96 -1.58 1.87
CA LEU A 626 -3.15 -0.99 0.79
C LEU A 626 -3.72 0.36 0.32
N VAL A 627 -5.03 0.47 0.22
CA VAL A 627 -5.72 1.72 -0.15
C VAL A 627 -5.46 2.80 0.91
N ALA A 628 -5.60 2.46 2.20
CA ALA A 628 -5.32 3.36 3.32
C ALA A 628 -3.86 3.83 3.33
N GLN A 629 -2.89 2.92 3.17
CA GLN A 629 -1.47 3.27 3.07
C GLN A 629 -1.15 4.18 1.89
N ASN A 630 -1.83 4.01 0.75
CA ASN A 630 -1.62 4.89 -0.40
C ASN A 630 -2.19 6.30 -0.14
N ALA A 631 -3.34 6.40 0.53
CA ALA A 631 -3.92 7.69 0.91
C ALA A 631 -3.01 8.43 1.92
N GLU A 632 -2.48 7.71 2.92
CA GLU A 632 -1.49 8.24 3.87
C GLU A 632 -0.25 8.79 3.15
N ARG A 633 0.36 8.00 2.25
CA ARG A 633 1.52 8.43 1.46
C ARG A 633 1.22 9.66 0.61
N ASP A 634 0.03 9.73 0.05
CA ASP A 634 -0.39 10.87 -0.77
C ASP A 634 -0.61 12.13 0.08
N SER A 635 -1.08 11.99 1.33
CA SER A 635 -1.19 13.10 2.26
C SER A 635 0.18 13.63 2.69
N ILE A 636 1.13 12.71 2.97
CA ILE A 636 2.53 13.05 3.26
C ILE A 636 3.15 13.79 2.08
N LYS A 637 2.98 13.28 0.85
CA LYS A 637 3.48 13.94 -0.36
C LYS A 637 2.87 15.33 -0.57
N TYR A 638 1.57 15.46 -0.34
CA TYR A 638 0.91 16.77 -0.44
C TYR A 638 1.53 17.78 0.52
N LYS A 639 1.67 17.39 1.80
CA LYS A 639 2.28 18.25 2.83
C LYS A 639 3.77 18.53 2.56
N MET A 640 4.49 17.58 2.00
CA MET A 640 5.88 17.76 1.58
C MET A 640 6.00 18.82 0.47
N VAL A 641 5.13 18.74 -0.55
CA VAL A 641 5.10 19.74 -1.63
C VAL A 641 4.64 21.11 -1.12
N GLU A 642 3.66 21.16 -0.22
CA GLU A 642 3.19 22.38 0.43
C GLU A 642 4.30 23.05 1.24
N PHE A 643 5.05 22.29 2.05
CA PHE A 643 6.19 22.76 2.81
C PHE A 643 7.30 23.32 1.93
N MET A 644 7.61 22.65 0.82
CA MET A 644 8.66 23.06 -0.12
C MET A 644 8.21 24.18 -1.07
N ALA A 645 6.92 24.42 -1.23
CA ALA A 645 6.41 25.52 -2.06
C ALA A 645 6.83 26.91 -1.55
N GLU A 646 7.08 27.05 -0.24
CA GLU A 646 7.59 28.29 0.36
C GLU A 646 9.11 28.44 0.21
N LYS A 647 9.80 27.42 -0.25
CA LYS A 647 11.26 27.31 -0.36
C LYS A 647 11.74 27.30 -1.82
N LEU A 648 10.93 27.85 -2.73
CA LEU A 648 11.29 27.96 -4.14
C LEU A 648 12.54 28.84 -4.32
N GLY A 649 13.51 28.33 -5.07
CA GLY A 649 14.80 28.98 -5.31
C GLY A 649 15.88 28.70 -4.25
N GLU A 650 15.53 28.09 -3.12
CA GLU A 650 16.51 27.66 -2.11
C GLU A 650 17.33 26.46 -2.60
N THR A 651 18.58 26.35 -2.15
CA THR A 651 19.49 25.26 -2.50
C THR A 651 19.74 24.34 -1.31
N TYR A 652 19.85 23.04 -1.59
CA TYR A 652 20.03 22.02 -0.57
C TYR A 652 21.05 20.97 -1.01
N ASP A 653 21.75 20.41 -0.05
CA ASP A 653 22.50 19.17 -0.24
C ASP A 653 21.50 17.99 -0.26
N ALA A 654 21.70 17.08 -1.20
CA ALA A 654 20.80 15.97 -1.46
C ALA A 654 21.60 14.75 -1.94
N HIS A 655 20.95 13.61 -2.00
CA HIS A 655 21.49 12.41 -2.62
C HIS A 655 20.50 11.83 -3.64
N ILE A 656 21.03 11.12 -4.63
CA ILE A 656 20.20 10.49 -5.67
C ILE A 656 19.48 9.27 -5.08
N SER A 657 18.16 9.37 -4.94
CA SER A 657 17.28 8.32 -4.39
C SER A 657 16.71 7.40 -5.46
N GLY A 658 16.65 7.85 -6.72
CA GLY A 658 16.09 7.07 -7.83
C GLY A 658 16.58 7.52 -9.19
N ILE A 659 16.66 6.58 -10.14
CA ILE A 659 17.08 6.86 -11.52
C ILE A 659 16.11 6.23 -12.50
N THR A 660 15.70 7.00 -13.49
CA THR A 660 14.76 6.59 -14.52
C THR A 660 15.21 7.04 -15.91
N SER A 661 14.56 6.56 -16.96
CA SER A 661 14.84 6.99 -18.33
C SER A 661 14.46 8.44 -18.64
N TYR A 662 13.78 9.16 -17.74
CA TYR A 662 13.35 10.55 -17.94
C TYR A 662 13.97 11.54 -16.96
N GLY A 663 14.73 11.07 -15.97
CA GLY A 663 15.43 11.91 -15.01
C GLY A 663 15.85 11.15 -13.76
N ILE A 664 16.41 11.89 -12.82
CA ILE A 664 16.81 11.38 -11.51
C ILE A 664 15.89 11.94 -10.43
N TYR A 665 15.68 11.16 -9.38
CA TYR A 665 15.05 11.60 -8.14
C TYR A 665 16.18 11.92 -7.15
N ALA A 666 16.08 13.05 -6.49
CA ALA A 666 16.99 13.48 -5.44
C ALA A 666 16.21 13.68 -4.14
N GLU A 667 16.75 13.20 -3.04
CA GLU A 667 16.20 13.34 -1.70
C GLU A 667 17.10 14.30 -0.92
N ILE A 668 16.51 15.38 -0.39
CA ILE A 668 17.20 16.39 0.41
C ILE A 668 17.66 15.77 1.73
N ASP A 669 18.93 15.95 2.11
CA ASP A 669 19.51 15.32 3.30
C ASP A 669 18.91 15.85 4.61
N GLU A 670 18.50 17.11 4.65
CA GLU A 670 17.97 17.79 5.84
C GLU A 670 16.53 17.36 6.19
N ASN A 671 15.66 17.19 5.18
CA ASN A 671 14.24 17.04 5.38
C ASN A 671 13.64 15.87 4.60
N HIS A 672 14.45 15.11 3.87
CA HIS A 672 14.09 13.95 3.04
C HIS A 672 12.98 14.21 2.02
N CYS A 673 12.75 15.49 1.67
CA CYS A 673 11.85 15.82 0.58
C CYS A 673 12.44 15.33 -0.74
N GLU A 674 11.69 14.48 -1.44
CA GLU A 674 12.11 13.93 -2.73
C GLU A 674 11.51 14.74 -3.88
N GLY A 675 12.35 15.10 -4.84
CA GLY A 675 11.95 15.76 -6.08
C GLY A 675 12.63 15.18 -7.29
N MET A 676 12.11 15.47 -8.48
CA MET A 676 12.65 14.99 -9.75
C MET A 676 13.48 16.08 -10.41
N ILE A 677 14.66 15.70 -10.89
CA ILE A 677 15.45 16.48 -11.84
C ILE A 677 15.23 15.86 -13.21
N PRO A 678 14.50 16.51 -14.12
CA PRO A 678 14.30 16.01 -15.48
C PRO A 678 15.64 15.84 -16.20
N MET A 679 15.75 14.86 -17.09
CA MET A 679 17.00 14.58 -17.82
C MET A 679 17.52 15.79 -18.60
N ARG A 680 16.63 16.67 -19.10
CA ARG A 680 16.97 17.91 -19.80
C ARG A 680 17.63 18.96 -18.90
N ASP A 681 17.44 18.85 -17.57
CA ASP A 681 17.90 19.82 -16.57
C ASP A 681 19.14 19.30 -15.80
N LEU A 682 19.74 18.17 -16.27
CA LEU A 682 20.96 17.57 -15.70
C LEU A 682 22.26 18.21 -16.20
N GLY A 683 22.20 19.22 -17.05
CA GLY A 683 23.36 19.91 -17.58
C GLY A 683 23.42 19.88 -19.12
N ASP A 684 24.60 20.04 -19.68
CA ASP A 684 24.89 20.25 -21.11
C ASP A 684 25.13 18.95 -21.92
N ASP A 685 24.91 17.79 -21.34
CA ASP A 685 25.11 16.48 -21.98
C ASP A 685 23.79 15.73 -22.27
N TYR A 686 23.86 14.74 -23.14
CA TYR A 686 22.83 13.76 -23.36
C TYR A 686 23.13 12.50 -22.58
N TYR A 687 22.17 12.02 -21.77
CA TYR A 687 22.35 10.89 -20.89
C TYR A 687 21.64 9.65 -21.42
N ASP A 688 22.33 8.51 -21.35
CA ASP A 688 21.75 7.17 -21.59
C ASP A 688 21.49 6.49 -20.24
N PHE A 689 20.29 5.90 -20.13
CA PHE A 689 19.91 5.15 -18.94
C PHE A 689 20.38 3.71 -19.01
N ASP A 690 21.24 3.31 -18.07
CA ASP A 690 21.66 1.93 -17.85
C ASP A 690 20.81 1.31 -16.72
N GLU A 691 19.76 0.59 -17.11
CA GLU A 691 18.82 -0.06 -16.18
C GLU A 691 19.51 -1.12 -15.29
N ARG A 692 20.54 -1.82 -15.81
CA ARG A 692 21.27 -2.87 -15.07
C ARG A 692 22.14 -2.30 -13.96
N ASN A 693 22.67 -1.12 -14.18
CA ASN A 693 23.59 -0.47 -13.26
C ASN A 693 22.93 0.65 -12.46
N PHE A 694 21.63 0.92 -12.66
CA PHE A 694 20.90 2.02 -12.03
C PHE A 694 21.67 3.35 -12.13
N CYS A 695 22.08 3.72 -13.36
CA CYS A 695 22.84 4.94 -13.58
C CYS A 695 22.48 5.63 -14.89
N LEU A 696 22.76 6.93 -14.96
CA LEU A 696 22.78 7.71 -16.19
C LEU A 696 24.23 7.96 -16.59
N ILE A 697 24.55 7.81 -17.86
CA ILE A 697 25.90 8.02 -18.40
C ILE A 697 25.83 9.06 -19.50
N GLY A 698 26.56 10.16 -19.33
CA GLY A 698 26.68 11.23 -20.33
C GLY A 698 27.41 10.75 -21.57
N ARG A 699 26.93 11.11 -22.76
CA ARG A 699 27.50 10.70 -24.04
C ARG A 699 28.76 11.42 -24.40
N ARG A 700 28.90 12.72 -24.01
CA ARG A 700 30.03 13.58 -24.36
C ARG A 700 31.07 13.59 -23.27
N HIS A 701 30.68 13.89 -22.04
CA HIS A 701 31.57 14.09 -20.91
C HIS A 701 31.76 12.84 -20.05
N HIS A 702 31.04 11.76 -20.34
CA HIS A 702 31.05 10.50 -19.59
C HIS A 702 30.73 10.69 -18.09
N HIS A 703 30.15 11.84 -17.73
CA HIS A 703 29.68 12.05 -16.37
C HIS A 703 28.63 11.00 -16.01
N LYS A 704 28.73 10.45 -14.81
CA LYS A 704 27.88 9.35 -14.37
C LYS A 704 27.15 9.76 -13.12
N TYR A 705 25.81 9.68 -13.17
CA TYR A 705 24.95 9.76 -12.00
C TYR A 705 24.55 8.36 -11.56
N GLN A 706 24.78 8.03 -10.28
CA GLN A 706 24.45 6.75 -9.67
C GLN A 706 23.55 6.94 -8.46
N LEU A 707 22.82 5.89 -8.08
CA LEU A 707 22.08 5.87 -6.81
C LEU A 707 23.04 6.13 -5.66
N GLY A 708 22.65 7.04 -4.74
CA GLY A 708 23.43 7.41 -3.57
C GLY A 708 24.48 8.50 -3.79
N ASP A 709 24.71 8.93 -5.04
CA ASP A 709 25.64 10.06 -5.29
C ASP A 709 25.10 11.32 -4.62
N ALA A 710 25.99 12.06 -3.97
CA ALA A 710 25.70 13.39 -3.45
C ALA A 710 25.49 14.36 -4.61
N ILE A 711 24.48 15.21 -4.48
CA ILE A 711 24.14 16.22 -5.49
C ILE A 711 23.63 17.47 -4.79
N ARG A 712 24.00 18.64 -5.26
CA ARG A 712 23.44 19.89 -4.80
C ARG A 712 22.30 20.30 -5.70
N ILE A 713 21.14 20.58 -5.12
CA ILE A 713 19.92 20.87 -5.87
C ILE A 713 19.35 22.24 -5.52
N GLN A 714 18.59 22.81 -6.46
CA GLN A 714 17.73 23.95 -6.21
C GLN A 714 16.27 23.57 -6.41
N VAL A 715 15.39 24.04 -5.54
CA VAL A 715 13.94 23.82 -5.66
C VAL A 715 13.40 24.69 -6.78
N ALA A 716 13.09 24.10 -7.91
CA ALA A 716 12.66 24.81 -9.12
C ALA A 716 11.16 25.01 -9.20
N LYS A 717 10.37 23.98 -8.80
CA LYS A 717 8.92 24.01 -8.92
C LYS A 717 8.26 23.11 -7.88
N ALA A 718 7.15 23.59 -7.29
CA ALA A 718 6.25 22.83 -6.47
C ALA A 718 4.86 22.79 -7.11
N ASN A 719 4.31 21.61 -7.33
CA ASN A 719 2.99 21.42 -7.92
C ASN A 719 2.09 20.63 -6.97
N LEU A 720 1.23 21.32 -6.24
CA LEU A 720 0.32 20.73 -5.25
C LEU A 720 -0.71 19.78 -5.89
N GLU A 721 -1.26 20.13 -7.06
CA GLU A 721 -2.25 19.28 -7.74
C GLU A 721 -1.65 17.92 -8.14
N LYS A 722 -0.38 17.91 -8.60
CA LYS A 722 0.34 16.69 -9.00
C LYS A 722 1.09 16.04 -7.84
N LYS A 723 1.17 16.71 -6.68
CA LYS A 723 1.97 16.29 -5.53
C LYS A 723 3.41 16.02 -5.93
N GLN A 724 4.04 16.95 -6.68
CA GLN A 724 5.36 16.80 -7.30
C GLN A 724 6.24 18.01 -7.04
N LEU A 725 7.51 17.71 -6.77
CA LEU A 725 8.60 18.68 -6.69
C LEU A 725 9.52 18.46 -7.88
N ASP A 726 9.85 19.55 -8.58
CA ASP A 726 10.89 19.54 -9.60
C ASP A 726 12.10 20.31 -9.06
N PHE A 727 13.25 19.69 -9.20
CA PHE A 727 14.54 20.26 -8.82
C PHE A 727 15.39 20.53 -10.05
N THR A 728 16.39 21.38 -9.92
CA THR A 728 17.50 21.56 -10.86
C THR A 728 18.82 21.33 -10.14
N VAL A 729 19.85 20.99 -10.88
CA VAL A 729 21.19 20.89 -10.32
C VAL A 729 21.68 22.31 -9.97
N ALA A 730 22.11 22.53 -8.74
CA ALA A 730 22.75 23.78 -8.32
C ALA A 730 24.28 23.66 -8.49
N GLU A 731 24.92 24.77 -8.90
CA GLU A 731 26.40 24.87 -9.02
C GLU A 731 27.11 24.86 -7.66
#